data_6566df2db50950ea261906bf31189ac0
#
_entry.id   6566df2db50950ea261906bf31189ac0
#
_cell.length_a   1.000
_cell.length_b   1.000
_cell.length_c   1.000
_cell.angle_alpha   90.00
_cell.angle_beta   90.00
_cell.angle_gamma   90.00
#
_symmetry.space_group_name_H-M   'P 1'
#
loop_
_entity.id
_entity.type
_entity.pdbx_description
1 polymer ?
#
loop_
_entity_poly.entity_id
_entity_poly.type
_entity_poly.pdbx_seq_one_letter_code
_entity_poly.pdbx_strand_id
1 'polypeptide(L)'
;MKEIKTTLQSIACGGTGGEITAVDTMDGKILRIRPFRNDTAYTKEELAPSMWKIDVDGKVFEPSIKTCPNWIALAYKNRVYSKNRVLKPLKRVDWEPGGDPAKINSANRGKSKFVEISWDEALDIVEFELRRVIDKYGPYSVICIGEDGHRESKDLHAGGGMHATLMDKLGGYTRETRTPDSVEGWYWGAKHVWGCGANKGLGLVAPPETGYNSWNVLLDICQNSEMLVFDAGDYELTTNYASMFLSQVMGYWEKLGKEMICVDPFCNYTSVCHTMKWIPILPNTDAAFHFGVIYTWLTEDLYDKDYVETHTVHFDKMADYVLGKEDGEPKTPAWAAERCGVPAWTIKAFARNTAKKATSHVHYSSGSIKTPYSHEPARTSAYLLALQGLGKPGVQQYHLSAQVTAKETIARSTTAPFTMAIQCRMFFPSAQSLPRTMIAEALQTGKATWWGSPCIVYVETSEQFQEFNYPGNPKAALAMQQAMAERFGKPIPTEEPKVNRIHLLWSEKPCNMNCWDGGFNYQDAIRTDEVECFITNHQWLENDSLFADLVLPVTTCVEDNDDMGASSQVPVRHAGLTPAAIEHQGESLSDFEIACKIGERFGVREEIDKGMSDDMWIETAFQSSRLVEEIDWDTYKEKGYYYPKLEENWEQMAPGMRNFYENPEEYPLDTPTGKIEFWSQALADNFPDDKERTPMARWIVGGPAEEGWTHDETFWGERCKKYPLLVTANPAKWRVHVQGDDIKWFREIETCKVKGKDGYLYEPLWLAPEDAEARGIEDGDIVKMFNERGTILCGARISERVTARSVVIAKGSRVDPIAPHLDRGGAANLICPGNQVSKHCKGFAVTGYLAEVAKVTDEEYEAEIKRLAEQYKVSEEEAKTNLSADDVRKELLDRKAERVILDSAKQGKPAAKKKAAKTAAQGTAYSKSEVYKQLLLLQQTTE
;
A
#
# COMPACT_ATOMS: atom_id res chain seq x y z
N MET A 1 14.16 -23.01 -36.77
CA MET A 1 14.09 -21.78 -35.94
C MET A 1 13.64 -22.23 -34.56
N LYS A 2 14.21 -21.67 -33.47
CA LYS A 2 13.71 -21.94 -32.12
C LYS A 2 12.30 -21.36 -32.00
N GLU A 3 11.39 -22.11 -31.45
CA GLU A 3 9.98 -21.73 -31.30
C GLU A 3 9.81 -20.69 -30.17
N ILE A 4 9.07 -19.63 -30.43
CA ILE A 4 8.67 -18.65 -29.43
C ILE A 4 7.26 -19.02 -28.95
N LYS A 5 7.15 -19.31 -27.66
CA LYS A 5 5.85 -19.51 -26.98
C LYS A 5 5.43 -18.17 -26.39
N THR A 6 4.17 -17.78 -26.57
CA THR A 6 3.57 -16.61 -25.94
C THR A 6 2.58 -17.04 -24.86
N THR A 7 2.72 -16.50 -23.66
CA THR A 7 1.81 -16.74 -22.54
C THR A 7 1.22 -15.41 -22.08
N LEU A 8 -0.08 -15.36 -21.80
CA LEU A 8 -0.73 -14.17 -21.30
C LEU A 8 -0.53 -14.04 -19.79
N GLN A 9 -0.26 -12.84 -19.35
CA GLN A 9 -0.10 -12.46 -17.96
C GLN A 9 -0.79 -11.13 -17.70
N SER A 10 -0.98 -10.78 -16.44
CA SER A 10 -1.43 -9.44 -16.06
C SER A 10 -0.51 -8.89 -14.99
N ILE A 11 0.61 -8.37 -15.44
CA ILE A 11 1.65 -7.88 -14.54
C ILE A 11 1.35 -6.43 -14.19
N ALA A 12 0.98 -6.20 -12.92
CA ALA A 12 1.00 -4.87 -12.31
C ALA A 12 2.36 -4.59 -11.67
N CYS A 13 2.53 -3.40 -11.17
CA CYS A 13 3.62 -3.14 -10.25
C CYS A 13 3.32 -3.85 -8.93
N GLY A 14 4.07 -4.87 -8.61
CA GLY A 14 3.88 -5.62 -7.37
C GLY A 14 2.94 -6.82 -7.48
N GLY A 15 2.91 -7.48 -8.63
CA GLY A 15 2.19 -8.73 -8.81
C GLY A 15 1.20 -8.72 -9.97
N THR A 16 -0.02 -9.11 -9.71
CA THR A 16 -1.11 -9.25 -10.68
C THR A 16 -2.09 -8.08 -10.66
N GLY A 17 -3.01 -8.03 -11.59
CA GLY A 17 -4.05 -7.00 -11.69
C GLY A 17 -3.77 -5.85 -12.66
N GLY A 18 -2.68 -5.93 -13.45
CA GLY A 18 -2.40 -4.98 -14.53
C GLY A 18 -3.18 -5.26 -15.81
N GLU A 19 -2.93 -4.49 -16.85
CA GLU A 19 -3.41 -4.82 -18.19
C GLU A 19 -2.76 -6.11 -18.71
N ILE A 20 -3.48 -6.83 -19.56
CA ILE A 20 -2.97 -8.05 -20.19
C ILE A 20 -1.64 -7.77 -20.90
N THR A 21 -0.63 -8.54 -20.57
CA THR A 21 0.69 -8.52 -21.20
C THR A 21 0.97 -9.86 -21.87
N ALA A 22 1.75 -9.83 -22.94
CA ALA A 22 2.26 -11.02 -23.61
C ALA A 22 3.69 -11.28 -23.16
N VAL A 23 3.94 -12.43 -22.56
CA VAL A 23 5.25 -12.93 -22.18
C VAL A 23 5.72 -13.90 -23.24
N ASP A 24 6.67 -13.48 -24.07
CA ASP A 24 7.29 -14.32 -25.07
C ASP A 24 8.48 -15.06 -24.46
N THR A 25 8.48 -16.39 -24.54
CA THR A 25 9.55 -17.26 -24.05
C THR A 25 10.20 -18.05 -25.17
N MET A 26 11.46 -18.39 -24.99
CA MET A 26 12.24 -19.24 -25.87
C MET A 26 13.21 -20.10 -25.03
N ASP A 27 13.22 -21.41 -25.27
CA ASP A 27 14.00 -22.39 -24.48
C ASP A 27 13.72 -22.26 -22.96
N GLY A 28 12.48 -22.07 -22.56
CA GLY A 28 12.07 -21.95 -21.15
C GLY A 28 12.46 -20.64 -20.45
N LYS A 29 12.99 -19.64 -21.20
CA LYS A 29 13.38 -18.34 -20.64
C LYS A 29 12.59 -17.21 -21.25
N ILE A 30 12.29 -16.19 -20.46
CA ILE A 30 11.62 -14.98 -20.93
C ILE A 30 12.52 -14.28 -21.95
N LEU A 31 12.03 -14.18 -23.17
CA LEU A 31 12.69 -13.39 -24.21
C LEU A 31 12.36 -11.90 -24.02
N ARG A 32 11.08 -11.59 -23.89
CA ARG A 32 10.55 -10.24 -23.67
C ARG A 32 9.14 -10.27 -23.08
N ILE A 33 8.75 -9.17 -22.49
CA ILE A 33 7.37 -8.86 -22.08
C ILE A 33 6.92 -7.66 -22.93
N ARG A 34 5.72 -7.71 -23.46
CA ARG A 34 5.22 -6.69 -24.40
C ARG A 34 3.72 -6.44 -24.24
N PRO A 35 3.22 -5.29 -24.73
CA PRO A 35 1.80 -5.05 -24.85
C PRO A 35 1.09 -6.16 -25.64
N PHE A 36 -0.15 -6.39 -25.31
CA PHE A 36 -1.04 -7.35 -25.95
C PHE A 36 -2.04 -6.65 -26.89
N ARG A 37 -2.64 -7.36 -27.80
CA ARG A 37 -3.74 -6.88 -28.63
C ARG A 37 -5.02 -7.58 -28.21
N ASN A 38 -6.01 -6.81 -27.75
CA ASN A 38 -7.28 -7.32 -27.23
C ASN A 38 -8.10 -8.05 -28.31
N ASP A 39 -7.86 -7.72 -29.61
CA ASP A 39 -8.50 -8.36 -30.75
C ASP A 39 -7.82 -9.66 -31.23
N THR A 40 -7.02 -10.30 -30.37
CA THR A 40 -6.33 -11.56 -30.72
C THR A 40 -7.28 -12.76 -30.65
N ALA A 41 -8.14 -12.85 -29.63
CA ALA A 41 -9.10 -13.96 -29.45
C ALA A 41 -10.56 -13.54 -29.68
N TYR A 42 -10.81 -12.26 -29.92
CA TYR A 42 -12.14 -11.69 -30.13
C TYR A 42 -12.14 -10.81 -31.38
N THR A 43 -13.24 -10.81 -32.11
CA THR A 43 -13.48 -9.84 -33.17
C THR A 43 -13.81 -8.46 -32.57
N LYS A 44 -13.76 -7.43 -33.37
CA LYS A 44 -14.17 -6.08 -32.95
C LYS A 44 -15.65 -6.04 -32.54
N GLU A 45 -16.49 -6.79 -33.22
CA GLU A 45 -17.91 -6.91 -32.96
C GLU A 45 -18.19 -7.58 -31.61
N GLU A 46 -17.42 -8.61 -31.25
CA GLU A 46 -17.48 -9.28 -29.94
C GLU A 46 -17.01 -8.37 -28.81
N LEU A 47 -16.01 -7.51 -29.06
CA LEU A 47 -15.48 -6.58 -28.05
C LEU A 47 -16.31 -5.31 -27.89
N ALA A 48 -17.07 -4.90 -28.92
CA ALA A 48 -17.81 -3.63 -28.95
C ALA A 48 -18.72 -3.43 -27.71
N PRO A 49 -19.44 -4.44 -27.18
CA PRO A 49 -20.27 -4.27 -25.99
C PRO A 49 -19.49 -3.97 -24.70
N SER A 50 -18.18 -4.21 -24.71
CA SER A 50 -17.29 -4.03 -23.54
C SER A 50 -16.40 -2.78 -23.65
N MET A 51 -16.41 -2.12 -24.82
CA MET A 51 -15.56 -0.96 -25.10
C MET A 51 -16.37 0.32 -25.03
N TRP A 52 -15.95 1.24 -24.16
CA TRP A 52 -16.59 2.54 -24.03
C TRP A 52 -15.95 3.59 -24.95
N LYS A 53 -16.71 4.65 -25.19
CA LYS A 53 -16.26 5.79 -25.96
C LYS A 53 -16.83 7.07 -25.36
N ILE A 54 -15.97 8.06 -25.12
CA ILE A 54 -16.36 9.40 -24.72
C ILE A 54 -16.16 10.33 -25.91
N ASP A 55 -17.21 11.04 -26.31
CA ASP A 55 -17.16 12.04 -27.35
C ASP A 55 -17.65 13.38 -26.79
N VAL A 56 -16.79 14.37 -26.80
CA VAL A 56 -17.11 15.73 -26.39
C VAL A 56 -16.79 16.66 -27.56
N ASP A 57 -17.80 17.23 -28.19
CA ASP A 57 -17.66 18.15 -29.31
C ASP A 57 -16.80 17.59 -30.47
N GLY A 58 -16.95 16.31 -30.77
CA GLY A 58 -16.20 15.61 -31.82
C GLY A 58 -14.76 15.24 -31.45
N LYS A 59 -14.34 15.51 -30.21
CA LYS A 59 -13.08 15.02 -29.65
C LYS A 59 -13.32 13.69 -28.97
N VAL A 60 -12.86 12.63 -29.59
CA VAL A 60 -13.10 11.26 -29.14
C VAL A 60 -11.98 10.73 -28.26
N PHE A 61 -12.36 10.02 -27.21
CA PHE A 61 -11.48 9.25 -26.35
C PHE A 61 -12.06 7.84 -26.12
N GLU A 62 -11.26 6.84 -26.39
CA GLU A 62 -11.65 5.44 -26.26
C GLU A 62 -10.44 4.57 -25.86
N PRO A 63 -10.64 3.45 -25.17
CA PRO A 63 -9.58 2.50 -24.90
C PRO A 63 -8.91 1.98 -26.18
N SER A 64 -7.60 1.88 -26.15
CA SER A 64 -6.84 1.31 -27.26
C SER A 64 -7.05 -0.21 -27.34
N ILE A 65 -7.15 -0.75 -28.56
CA ILE A 65 -7.12 -2.20 -28.79
C ILE A 65 -5.80 -2.82 -28.35
N LYS A 66 -4.71 -2.06 -28.36
CA LYS A 66 -3.43 -2.48 -27.84
C LYS A 66 -3.32 -2.03 -26.38
N THR A 67 -3.08 -2.99 -25.50
CA THR A 67 -2.90 -2.70 -24.07
C THR A 67 -1.72 -1.76 -23.81
N CYS A 68 -1.80 -0.99 -22.74
CA CYS A 68 -0.80 0.00 -22.36
C CYS A 68 -0.26 -0.30 -20.94
N PRO A 69 0.38 -1.46 -20.75
CA PRO A 69 0.90 -1.86 -19.45
C PRO A 69 1.97 -0.89 -18.97
N ASN A 70 2.13 -0.82 -17.65
CA ASN A 70 3.16 0.03 -17.06
C ASN A 70 4.58 -0.43 -17.43
N TRP A 71 5.55 0.48 -17.30
CA TRP A 71 6.95 0.20 -17.65
C TRP A 71 7.62 -0.85 -16.76
N ILE A 72 7.21 -0.97 -15.48
CA ILE A 72 7.76 -1.98 -14.55
C ILE A 72 7.34 -3.37 -15.03
N ALA A 73 6.08 -3.55 -15.44
CA ALA A 73 5.61 -4.79 -16.04
C ALA A 73 6.44 -5.18 -17.26
N LEU A 74 6.71 -4.22 -18.15
CA LEU A 74 7.53 -4.46 -19.35
C LEU A 74 9.00 -4.81 -19.02
N ALA A 75 9.52 -4.29 -17.91
CA ALA A 75 10.88 -4.55 -17.44
C ALA A 75 10.99 -5.74 -16.46
N TYR A 76 9.90 -6.38 -16.09
CA TYR A 76 9.82 -7.40 -15.03
C TYR A 76 10.77 -8.58 -15.25
N LYS A 77 11.11 -8.91 -16.49
CA LYS A 77 12.16 -9.89 -16.81
C LYS A 77 13.45 -9.66 -16.03
N ASN A 78 13.86 -8.39 -15.83
CA ASN A 78 15.06 -8.08 -15.04
C ASN A 78 14.91 -8.48 -13.58
N ARG A 79 13.69 -8.36 -13.06
CA ARG A 79 13.36 -8.73 -11.69
C ARG A 79 13.41 -10.25 -11.50
N VAL A 80 12.80 -11.01 -12.42
CA VAL A 80 12.80 -12.49 -12.42
C VAL A 80 14.22 -13.06 -12.40
N TYR A 81 15.12 -12.49 -13.19
CA TYR A 81 16.52 -12.93 -13.30
C TYR A 81 17.49 -12.02 -12.54
N SER A 82 17.02 -11.37 -11.49
CA SER A 82 17.87 -10.56 -10.61
C SER A 82 18.93 -11.41 -9.93
N LYS A 83 20.14 -10.86 -9.75
CA LYS A 83 21.20 -11.51 -9.00
C LYS A 83 20.86 -11.76 -7.52
N ASN A 84 19.89 -11.02 -7.00
CA ASN A 84 19.43 -11.17 -5.63
C ASN A 84 18.34 -12.23 -5.47
N ARG A 85 17.95 -12.89 -6.55
CA ARG A 85 16.93 -13.96 -6.50
C ARG A 85 17.35 -15.04 -5.52
N VAL A 86 16.48 -15.34 -4.56
CA VAL A 86 16.65 -16.47 -3.64
C VAL A 86 16.19 -17.73 -4.35
N LEU A 87 17.13 -18.66 -4.56
CA LEU A 87 16.90 -19.89 -5.32
C LEU A 87 16.80 -21.14 -4.44
N LYS A 88 17.18 -21.03 -3.17
CA LYS A 88 17.12 -22.08 -2.15
C LYS A 88 16.80 -21.45 -0.80
N PRO A 89 16.27 -22.21 0.16
CA PRO A 89 16.10 -21.71 1.51
C PRO A 89 17.43 -21.20 2.09
N LEU A 90 17.38 -20.06 2.77
CA LEU A 90 18.54 -19.42 3.38
C LEU A 90 18.35 -19.34 4.89
N LYS A 91 19.40 -19.75 5.64
CA LYS A 91 19.46 -19.61 7.10
C LYS A 91 20.55 -18.62 7.48
N ARG A 92 20.26 -17.74 8.42
CA ARG A 92 21.26 -16.85 9.03
C ARG A 92 22.31 -17.70 9.78
N VAL A 93 23.61 -17.47 9.49
CA VAL A 93 24.70 -18.37 9.91
C VAL A 93 24.93 -18.42 11.43
N ASP A 94 24.64 -17.34 12.13
CA ASP A 94 24.89 -17.20 13.57
C ASP A 94 23.58 -17.29 14.39
N TRP A 95 22.47 -17.71 13.78
CA TRP A 95 21.22 -18.00 14.47
C TRP A 95 21.01 -19.51 14.63
N GLU A 96 20.62 -19.93 15.83
CA GLU A 96 20.16 -21.30 16.10
C GLU A 96 18.72 -21.29 16.58
N PRO A 97 17.84 -22.16 16.03
CA PRO A 97 16.48 -22.33 16.52
C PRO A 97 16.47 -22.76 18.00
N GLY A 98 15.39 -22.46 18.71
CA GLY A 98 15.16 -22.90 20.08
C GLY A 98 14.90 -21.80 21.09
N GLY A 99 15.01 -20.54 20.68
CA GLY A 99 14.67 -19.39 21.55
C GLY A 99 15.61 -19.17 22.72
N ASP A 100 16.86 -19.67 22.63
CA ASP A 100 17.92 -19.38 23.59
C ASP A 100 18.53 -17.99 23.29
N PRO A 101 18.40 -16.99 24.19
CA PRO A 101 18.95 -15.65 23.96
C PRO A 101 20.44 -15.64 23.59
N ALA A 102 21.23 -16.58 24.10
CA ALA A 102 22.66 -16.71 23.77
C ALA A 102 22.91 -17.20 22.33
N LYS A 103 21.88 -17.69 21.63
CA LYS A 103 21.96 -18.32 20.30
C LYS A 103 21.13 -17.62 19.24
N ILE A 104 20.19 -16.81 19.64
CA ILE A 104 19.39 -16.00 18.70
C ILE A 104 20.28 -14.99 17.98
N ASN A 105 21.24 -14.37 18.68
CA ASN A 105 22.10 -13.32 18.14
C ASN A 105 21.28 -12.23 17.40
N SER A 106 20.19 -11.79 18.01
CA SER A 106 19.21 -10.85 17.45
C SER A 106 19.85 -9.55 16.98
N ALA A 107 20.83 -9.03 17.71
CA ALA A 107 21.59 -7.81 17.39
C ALA A 107 22.37 -7.90 16.07
N ASN A 108 22.57 -9.11 15.53
CA ASN A 108 23.25 -9.33 14.26
C ASN A 108 22.29 -9.38 13.04
N ARG A 109 20.99 -9.27 13.25
CA ARG A 109 20.01 -9.17 12.15
C ARG A 109 20.33 -7.95 11.27
N GLY A 110 20.41 -8.18 9.97
CA GLY A 110 20.82 -7.19 8.98
C GLY A 110 22.34 -7.07 8.77
N LYS A 111 23.17 -7.80 9.58
CA LYS A 111 24.65 -7.82 9.45
C LYS A 111 25.18 -9.21 9.13
N SER A 112 24.48 -10.25 9.54
CA SER A 112 24.89 -11.63 9.37
C SER A 112 24.84 -12.07 7.92
N LYS A 113 25.67 -13.07 7.60
CA LYS A 113 25.61 -13.81 6.34
C LYS A 113 24.51 -14.88 6.39
N PHE A 114 24.21 -15.41 5.22
CA PHE A 114 23.28 -16.51 5.04
C PHE A 114 24.01 -17.73 4.48
N VAL A 115 23.48 -18.91 4.75
CA VAL A 115 23.89 -20.19 4.18
C VAL A 115 22.68 -20.85 3.53
N GLU A 116 22.88 -21.40 2.34
CA GLU A 116 21.87 -22.24 1.69
C GLU A 116 21.68 -23.55 2.47
N ILE A 117 20.42 -23.91 2.71
CA ILE A 117 20.01 -25.16 3.32
C ILE A 117 19.01 -25.91 2.44
N SER A 118 18.77 -27.17 2.70
CA SER A 118 17.74 -27.93 1.97
C SER A 118 16.33 -27.56 2.45
N TRP A 119 15.31 -27.80 1.60
CA TRP A 119 13.92 -27.66 2.01
C TRP A 119 13.55 -28.54 3.21
N ASP A 120 14.08 -29.77 3.29
CA ASP A 120 13.80 -30.65 4.44
C ASP A 120 14.32 -30.02 5.74
N GLU A 121 15.50 -29.44 5.71
CA GLU A 121 16.08 -28.74 6.86
C GLU A 121 15.30 -27.48 7.20
N ALA A 122 14.88 -26.70 6.19
CA ALA A 122 14.07 -25.51 6.39
C ALA A 122 12.69 -25.82 7.00
N LEU A 123 12.04 -26.87 6.50
CA LEU A 123 10.76 -27.31 7.02
C LEU A 123 10.88 -27.91 8.42
N ASP A 124 11.98 -28.62 8.73
CA ASP A 124 12.28 -29.13 10.08
C ASP A 124 12.41 -27.95 11.07
N ILE A 125 13.08 -26.87 10.66
CA ILE A 125 13.24 -25.65 11.47
C ILE A 125 11.88 -24.98 11.69
N VAL A 126 11.08 -24.77 10.63
CA VAL A 126 9.78 -24.10 10.74
C VAL A 126 8.84 -24.91 11.64
N GLU A 127 8.77 -26.24 11.46
CA GLU A 127 7.96 -27.11 12.30
C GLU A 127 8.38 -27.01 13.77
N PHE A 128 9.70 -27.08 14.03
CA PHE A 128 10.25 -27.02 15.38
C PHE A 128 9.92 -25.70 16.06
N GLU A 129 10.15 -24.56 15.39
CA GLU A 129 9.92 -23.22 15.96
C GLU A 129 8.43 -22.96 16.16
N LEU A 130 7.54 -23.34 15.23
CA LEU A 130 6.11 -23.19 15.40
C LEU A 130 5.59 -24.02 16.57
N ARG A 131 5.97 -25.31 16.67
CA ARG A 131 5.56 -26.15 17.81
C ARG A 131 6.04 -25.57 19.13
N ARG A 132 7.33 -25.20 19.20
CA ARG A 132 7.94 -24.64 20.40
C ARG A 132 7.23 -23.35 20.86
N VAL A 133 6.98 -22.41 19.95
CA VAL A 133 6.36 -21.12 20.27
C VAL A 133 4.89 -21.32 20.65
N ILE A 134 4.15 -22.17 19.91
CA ILE A 134 2.75 -22.46 20.19
C ILE A 134 2.61 -23.16 21.54
N ASP A 135 3.43 -24.16 21.83
CA ASP A 135 3.38 -24.92 23.10
C ASP A 135 3.74 -24.04 24.29
N LYS A 136 4.79 -23.22 24.16
CA LYS A 136 5.30 -22.38 25.24
C LYS A 136 4.44 -21.16 25.51
N TYR A 137 4.03 -20.45 24.46
CA TYR A 137 3.41 -19.15 24.57
C TYR A 137 1.95 -19.10 24.06
N GLY A 138 1.55 -20.03 23.20
CA GLY A 138 0.28 -20.03 22.49
C GLY A 138 0.38 -19.53 21.06
N PRO A 139 -0.62 -19.83 20.21
CA PRO A 139 -0.56 -19.55 18.77
C PRO A 139 -0.53 -18.04 18.47
N TYR A 140 -1.13 -17.22 19.31
CA TYR A 140 -1.14 -15.76 19.15
C TYR A 140 0.22 -15.09 19.41
N SER A 141 1.25 -15.86 19.79
CA SER A 141 2.64 -15.40 19.84
C SER A 141 3.35 -15.44 18.49
N VAL A 142 2.68 -15.90 17.44
CA VAL A 142 3.09 -15.80 16.05
C VAL A 142 2.33 -14.65 15.39
N ILE A 143 3.05 -13.64 14.87
CA ILE A 143 2.44 -12.62 14.03
C ILE A 143 2.60 -12.98 12.57
N CYS A 144 1.50 -12.95 11.81
CA CYS A 144 1.51 -13.10 10.36
C CYS A 144 1.43 -11.72 9.69
N ILE A 145 2.46 -11.40 8.91
CA ILE A 145 2.60 -10.14 8.18
C ILE A 145 2.46 -10.44 6.68
N GLY A 146 1.47 -9.90 6.01
CA GLY A 146 1.28 -10.21 4.59
C GLY A 146 -0.02 -9.75 3.95
N GLU A 147 -0.86 -9.02 4.66
CA GLU A 147 -2.20 -8.65 4.22
C GLU A 147 -2.27 -7.48 3.25
N ASP A 148 -1.29 -7.25 2.44
CA ASP A 148 -1.32 -6.11 1.54
C ASP A 148 -1.01 -6.54 0.09
N GLY A 149 -1.52 -5.80 -0.88
CA GLY A 149 -1.49 -6.12 -2.30
C GLY A 149 -0.15 -5.91 -3.02
N HIS A 150 0.96 -5.69 -2.30
CA HIS A 150 2.25 -5.42 -2.94
C HIS A 150 3.16 -6.66 -3.04
N ARG A 151 2.56 -7.83 -3.17
CA ARG A 151 3.25 -9.09 -3.41
C ARG A 151 3.62 -9.23 -4.88
N GLU A 152 4.71 -9.91 -5.15
CA GLU A 152 5.14 -10.25 -6.50
C GLU A 152 4.82 -11.71 -6.88
N SER A 153 4.19 -12.47 -5.99
CA SER A 153 3.61 -13.79 -6.28
C SER A 153 2.16 -13.68 -6.74
N LYS A 154 1.59 -14.78 -7.22
CA LYS A 154 0.19 -14.86 -7.62
C LYS A 154 -0.76 -15.05 -6.45
N ASP A 155 -2.02 -14.70 -6.65
CA ASP A 155 -3.01 -14.67 -5.58
C ASP A 155 -3.45 -16.05 -5.13
N LEU A 156 -3.56 -17.05 -6.02
CA LEU A 156 -3.80 -18.44 -5.65
C LEU A 156 -2.70 -18.95 -4.72
N HIS A 157 -1.48 -18.61 -5.00
CA HIS A 157 -0.28 -19.11 -4.34
C HIS A 157 0.24 -18.19 -3.21
N ALA A 158 -0.36 -17.04 -3.04
CA ALA A 158 -0.07 -16.12 -1.93
C ALA A 158 -1.30 -15.86 -1.06
N GLY A 159 -2.48 -16.00 -1.60
CA GLY A 159 -3.78 -16.08 -0.94
C GLY A 159 -4.10 -15.09 0.17
N GLY A 160 -3.61 -13.86 0.12
CA GLY A 160 -3.84 -12.91 1.21
C GLY A 160 -3.20 -13.34 2.53
N GLY A 161 -2.14 -14.16 2.47
CA GLY A 161 -1.42 -14.67 3.62
C GLY A 161 -1.66 -16.18 3.84
N MET A 162 -0.97 -17.01 3.07
CA MET A 162 -1.09 -18.47 3.21
C MET A 162 -0.56 -18.96 4.55
N HIS A 163 0.45 -18.30 5.11
CA HIS A 163 0.91 -18.52 6.47
C HIS A 163 -0.21 -18.27 7.51
N ALA A 164 -1.03 -17.23 7.31
CA ALA A 164 -2.19 -16.97 8.17
C ALA A 164 -3.25 -18.06 8.03
N THR A 165 -3.48 -18.56 6.82
CA THR A 165 -4.37 -19.70 6.55
C THR A 165 -3.89 -20.96 7.27
N LEU A 166 -2.60 -21.25 7.23
CA LEU A 166 -1.98 -22.34 7.98
C LEU A 166 -2.13 -22.13 9.50
N MET A 167 -1.78 -20.96 10.02
CA MET A 167 -1.82 -20.66 11.45
C MET A 167 -3.24 -20.75 12.02
N ASP A 168 -4.26 -20.43 11.26
CA ASP A 168 -5.66 -20.67 11.66
C ASP A 168 -5.95 -22.16 11.97
N LYS A 169 -5.31 -23.06 11.23
CA LYS A 169 -5.45 -24.49 11.47
C LYS A 169 -4.62 -24.97 12.65
N LEU A 170 -3.63 -24.17 13.05
CA LEU A 170 -2.78 -24.43 14.21
C LEU A 170 -3.25 -23.71 15.49
N GLY A 171 -4.45 -23.10 15.47
CA GLY A 171 -5.06 -22.51 16.66
C GLY A 171 -5.14 -20.99 16.68
N GLY A 172 -4.67 -20.31 15.64
CA GLY A 172 -4.73 -18.85 15.49
C GLY A 172 -3.37 -18.17 15.37
N TYR A 173 -3.38 -16.84 15.30
CA TYR A 173 -2.20 -15.99 15.15
C TYR A 173 -2.53 -14.54 15.53
N THR A 174 -1.49 -13.76 15.81
CA THR A 174 -1.63 -12.30 15.88
C THR A 174 -1.71 -11.76 14.46
N ARG A 175 -2.76 -11.04 14.18
CA ARG A 175 -3.00 -10.44 12.88
C ARG A 175 -2.38 -9.07 12.78
N GLU A 176 -1.58 -8.84 11.77
CA GLU A 176 -1.26 -7.49 11.34
C GLU A 176 -2.51 -6.82 10.77
N THR A 177 -2.87 -5.64 11.28
CA THR A 177 -3.93 -4.84 10.66
C THR A 177 -3.32 -3.66 9.93
N ARG A 178 -3.73 -3.53 8.69
CA ARG A 178 -3.13 -2.61 7.74
C ARG A 178 -3.86 -1.28 7.63
N THR A 179 -5.01 -1.14 8.17
CA THR A 179 -5.92 -0.04 7.86
C THR A 179 -5.71 1.20 8.72
N PRO A 180 -5.90 2.37 8.16
CA PRO A 180 -6.05 2.69 6.76
C PRO A 180 -4.69 2.73 6.06
N ASP A 181 -4.64 2.33 4.80
CA ASP A 181 -3.42 2.32 3.99
C ASP A 181 -3.74 2.86 2.58
N SER A 182 -2.82 3.57 1.99
CA SER A 182 -2.89 4.27 0.71
C SER A 182 -3.62 5.60 0.74
N VAL A 183 -4.59 5.82 1.62
CA VAL A 183 -5.45 7.01 1.67
C VAL A 183 -5.78 7.43 3.10
N GLU A 184 -4.81 7.31 3.98
CA GLU A 184 -4.92 7.37 5.44
C GLU A 184 -5.81 8.50 5.94
N GLY A 185 -5.50 9.75 5.59
CA GLY A 185 -6.25 10.91 6.04
C GLY A 185 -7.69 10.93 5.55
N TRP A 186 -7.95 10.42 4.33
CA TRP A 186 -9.28 10.37 3.76
C TRP A 186 -10.22 9.45 4.51
N TYR A 187 -9.78 8.25 4.90
CA TYR A 187 -10.63 7.30 5.61
C TYR A 187 -11.25 7.88 6.87
N TRP A 188 -10.47 8.66 7.60
CA TRP A 188 -10.93 9.29 8.83
C TRP A 188 -11.58 10.64 8.58
N GLY A 189 -10.98 11.47 7.73
CA GLY A 189 -11.46 12.79 7.43
C GLY A 189 -12.81 12.77 6.74
N ALA A 190 -12.91 12.11 5.60
CA ALA A 190 -14.14 12.07 4.82
C ALA A 190 -15.29 11.37 5.54
N LYS A 191 -14.99 10.30 6.31
CA LYS A 191 -15.99 9.59 7.11
C LYS A 191 -16.82 10.50 7.99
N HIS A 192 -16.19 11.47 8.64
CA HIS A 192 -16.87 12.39 9.53
C HIS A 192 -17.49 13.59 8.81
N VAL A 193 -17.41 13.65 7.51
CA VAL A 193 -18.01 14.72 6.70
C VAL A 193 -19.18 14.18 5.85
N TRP A 194 -18.97 13.13 5.08
CA TRP A 194 -19.99 12.55 4.19
C TRP A 194 -20.28 11.07 4.42
N GLY A 195 -19.70 10.48 5.47
CA GLY A 195 -19.90 9.09 5.80
C GLY A 195 -19.06 8.14 4.94
N CYS A 196 -19.01 6.91 5.40
CA CYS A 196 -18.54 5.76 4.64
C CYS A 196 -19.23 4.52 5.18
N GLY A 197 -20.09 3.93 4.38
CA GLY A 197 -20.80 2.72 4.78
C GLY A 197 -19.86 1.53 5.02
N ALA A 198 -20.13 0.81 6.11
CA ALA A 198 -19.33 -0.32 6.57
C ALA A 198 -19.09 -1.42 5.54
N ASN A 199 -19.99 -1.56 4.59
CA ASN A 199 -20.02 -2.68 3.66
C ASN A 199 -19.83 -2.27 2.19
N LYS A 200 -19.59 -1.01 1.90
CA LYS A 200 -19.72 -0.47 0.54
C LYS A 200 -18.46 0.14 -0.04
N GLY A 201 -17.29 -0.33 0.39
CA GLY A 201 -16.03 0.06 -0.20
C GLY A 201 -15.40 1.31 0.42
N LEU A 202 -14.38 1.81 -0.22
CA LEU A 202 -13.62 2.98 0.17
C LEU A 202 -14.52 4.24 0.14
N GLY A 203 -15.24 4.52 1.20
CA GLY A 203 -16.07 5.72 1.37
C GLY A 203 -15.39 7.07 1.15
N LEU A 204 -14.27 7.00 0.44
CA LEU A 204 -13.40 8.11 0.12
C LEU A 204 -13.95 9.01 -0.95
N VAL A 205 -14.76 8.47 -1.85
CA VAL A 205 -14.87 9.02 -3.18
C VAL A 205 -16.29 9.05 -3.70
N ALA A 206 -17.16 8.27 -3.08
CA ALA A 206 -18.53 8.17 -3.52
C ALA A 206 -19.44 7.69 -2.40
N PRO A 207 -20.70 8.09 -2.43
CA PRO A 207 -21.69 7.57 -1.49
C PRO A 207 -21.76 6.05 -1.53
N PRO A 208 -22.26 5.45 -0.45
CA PRO A 208 -22.40 4.01 -0.32
C PRO A 208 -23.06 3.30 -1.50
N GLU A 209 -23.98 3.95 -2.18
CA GLU A 209 -24.75 3.38 -3.30
C GLU A 209 -24.02 3.28 -4.61
N THR A 210 -22.95 4.06 -4.79
CA THR A 210 -22.16 4.06 -6.02
C THR A 210 -20.99 3.12 -5.99
N GLY A 211 -20.73 2.45 -4.85
CA GLY A 211 -19.64 1.48 -4.71
C GLY A 211 -18.25 2.08 -4.86
N TYR A 212 -17.28 1.21 -5.09
CA TYR A 212 -15.85 1.52 -5.22
C TYR A 212 -15.48 2.56 -6.27
N ASN A 213 -16.39 2.85 -7.15
CA ASN A 213 -16.09 3.58 -8.36
C ASN A 213 -16.99 4.79 -8.43
N SER A 214 -16.38 5.88 -8.58
CA SER A 214 -16.97 7.08 -9.13
C SER A 214 -17.46 6.80 -10.56
N TRP A 215 -18.51 5.98 -10.67
CA TRP A 215 -19.12 5.65 -11.96
C TRP A 215 -19.41 6.92 -12.73
N ASN A 216 -19.00 6.93 -14.00
CA ASN A 216 -19.20 8.05 -14.92
C ASN A 216 -18.61 9.40 -14.47
N VAL A 217 -17.88 9.48 -13.36
CA VAL A 217 -17.21 10.73 -12.97
C VAL A 217 -16.23 11.17 -14.05
N LEU A 218 -15.55 10.25 -14.72
CA LEU A 218 -14.69 10.59 -15.86
C LEU A 218 -15.51 11.24 -16.99
N LEU A 219 -16.68 10.68 -17.32
CA LEU A 219 -17.58 11.26 -18.33
C LEU A 219 -18.07 12.64 -17.93
N ASP A 220 -18.55 12.81 -16.69
CA ASP A 220 -19.02 14.09 -16.16
C ASP A 220 -17.92 15.16 -16.17
N ILE A 221 -16.70 14.81 -15.76
CA ILE A 221 -15.55 15.71 -15.84
C ILE A 221 -15.27 16.12 -17.28
N CYS A 222 -15.24 15.17 -18.20
CA CYS A 222 -14.98 15.47 -19.60
C CYS A 222 -16.01 16.41 -20.19
N GLN A 223 -17.29 16.21 -19.86
CA GLN A 223 -18.40 17.00 -20.39
C GLN A 223 -18.58 18.35 -19.69
N ASN A 224 -18.47 18.39 -18.37
CA ASN A 224 -19.01 19.47 -17.57
C ASN A 224 -17.97 20.24 -16.73
N SER A 225 -16.83 19.63 -16.32
CA SER A 225 -15.84 20.39 -15.56
C SER A 225 -15.11 21.41 -16.42
N GLU A 226 -14.93 22.62 -15.89
CA GLU A 226 -14.13 23.66 -16.51
C GLU A 226 -12.72 23.70 -15.94
N MET A 227 -12.56 23.30 -14.68
CA MET A 227 -11.30 23.29 -13.95
C MET A 227 -11.11 21.97 -13.20
N LEU A 228 -9.85 21.54 -13.11
CA LEU A 228 -9.40 20.40 -12.31
C LEU A 228 -8.34 20.85 -11.34
N VAL A 229 -8.51 20.56 -10.05
CA VAL A 229 -7.55 20.84 -8.98
C VAL A 229 -6.92 19.53 -8.52
N PHE A 230 -5.60 19.46 -8.57
CA PHE A 230 -4.79 18.33 -8.13
C PHE A 230 -4.14 18.69 -6.79
N ASP A 231 -4.68 18.16 -5.70
CA ASP A 231 -4.14 18.40 -4.36
C ASP A 231 -3.03 17.38 -4.06
N ALA A 232 -1.77 17.75 -4.30
CA ALA A 232 -0.58 16.91 -4.16
C ALA A 232 -0.67 15.55 -4.89
N GLY A 233 -1.41 15.50 -5.99
CA GLY A 233 -1.60 14.29 -6.81
C GLY A 233 -0.63 14.23 -7.98
N ASP A 234 0.14 13.14 -8.09
CA ASP A 234 1.05 12.91 -9.22
C ASP A 234 0.61 11.68 -10.03
N TYR A 235 -0.25 11.90 -11.02
CA TYR A 235 -0.85 10.85 -11.84
C TYR A 235 0.11 10.24 -12.86
N GLU A 236 1.14 10.96 -13.30
CA GLU A 236 2.21 10.40 -14.11
C GLU A 236 3.14 9.46 -13.34
N LEU A 237 3.00 9.44 -12.00
CA LEU A 237 3.86 8.67 -11.13
C LEU A 237 3.08 7.55 -10.42
N THR A 238 2.00 7.87 -9.72
CA THR A 238 1.33 6.94 -8.81
C THR A 238 0.29 6.04 -9.47
N THR A 239 -0.24 6.42 -10.60
CA THR A 239 -1.36 5.72 -11.25
C THR A 239 -0.91 4.69 -12.25
N ASN A 240 0.37 4.65 -12.54
CA ASN A 240 0.93 3.65 -13.45
C ASN A 240 1.13 2.28 -12.77
N TYR A 241 0.42 2.04 -11.69
CA TYR A 241 0.43 0.77 -10.99
C TYR A 241 -0.02 -0.39 -11.89
N ALA A 242 -1.14 -0.25 -12.57
CA ALA A 242 -1.73 -1.29 -13.42
C ALA A 242 -1.60 -1.01 -14.92
N SER A 243 -1.59 0.26 -15.33
CA SER A 243 -1.64 0.70 -16.71
C SER A 243 -1.14 2.13 -16.87
N MET A 244 -0.72 2.50 -18.07
CA MET A 244 -0.40 3.89 -18.47
C MET A 244 -1.64 4.69 -18.90
N PHE A 245 -2.83 4.20 -18.60
CA PHE A 245 -4.06 4.78 -19.12
C PHE A 245 -4.35 6.19 -18.61
N LEU A 246 -4.03 6.48 -17.35
CA LEU A 246 -4.33 7.80 -16.78
C LEU A 246 -3.48 8.93 -17.38
N SER A 247 -2.28 8.64 -17.87
CA SER A 247 -1.53 9.58 -18.70
C SER A 247 -2.32 9.96 -19.98
N GLN A 248 -3.05 9.00 -20.55
CA GLN A 248 -3.90 9.27 -21.73
C GLN A 248 -5.14 10.11 -21.37
N VAL A 249 -5.73 9.86 -20.20
CA VAL A 249 -6.85 10.67 -19.67
C VAL A 249 -6.40 12.13 -19.50
N MET A 250 -5.24 12.36 -18.90
CA MET A 250 -4.66 13.69 -18.73
C MET A 250 -4.48 14.42 -20.07
N GLY A 251 -3.89 13.73 -21.06
CA GLY A 251 -3.74 14.27 -22.41
C GLY A 251 -5.09 14.53 -23.11
N TYR A 252 -6.15 13.80 -22.77
CA TYR A 252 -7.47 14.07 -23.27
C TYR A 252 -8.09 15.32 -22.63
N TRP A 253 -7.95 15.52 -21.32
CA TRP A 253 -8.40 16.73 -20.64
C TRP A 253 -7.71 17.99 -21.19
N GLU A 254 -6.42 17.91 -21.53
CA GLU A 254 -5.74 19.00 -22.25
C GLU A 254 -6.37 19.29 -23.61
N LYS A 255 -6.67 18.26 -24.39
CA LYS A 255 -7.37 18.42 -25.69
C LYS A 255 -8.74 19.06 -25.54
N LEU A 256 -9.45 18.79 -24.43
CA LEU A 256 -10.72 19.41 -24.11
C LEU A 256 -10.57 20.87 -23.66
N GLY A 257 -9.34 21.30 -23.33
CA GLY A 257 -9.05 22.66 -22.84
C GLY A 257 -9.42 22.88 -21.39
N LYS A 258 -9.43 21.82 -20.58
CA LYS A 258 -9.66 21.92 -19.13
C LYS A 258 -8.53 22.72 -18.48
N GLU A 259 -8.86 23.67 -17.63
CA GLU A 259 -7.86 24.33 -16.79
C GLU A 259 -7.42 23.38 -15.68
N MET A 260 -6.10 23.14 -15.56
CA MET A 260 -5.56 22.24 -14.54
C MET A 260 -4.61 23.01 -13.62
N ILE A 261 -4.80 22.83 -12.31
CA ILE A 261 -3.99 23.46 -11.26
C ILE A 261 -3.49 22.35 -10.34
N CYS A 262 -2.18 22.34 -10.05
CA CYS A 262 -1.57 21.45 -9.08
C CYS A 262 -1.12 22.27 -7.86
N VAL A 263 -1.58 21.87 -6.68
CA VAL A 263 -1.14 22.39 -5.39
C VAL A 263 -0.25 21.32 -4.76
N ASP A 264 1.07 21.51 -4.76
CA ASP A 264 2.03 20.49 -4.36
C ASP A 264 3.35 21.13 -3.92
N PRO A 265 4.05 20.64 -2.89
CA PRO A 265 5.41 21.06 -2.54
C PRO A 265 6.44 20.88 -3.67
N PHE A 266 6.14 20.02 -4.62
CA PHE A 266 6.99 19.67 -5.73
C PHE A 266 6.27 19.91 -7.06
N CYS A 267 6.91 20.62 -7.99
CA CYS A 267 6.44 20.60 -9.38
C CYS A 267 6.63 19.20 -9.93
N ASN A 268 5.64 18.36 -9.68
CA ASN A 268 5.68 16.92 -9.83
C ASN A 268 5.67 16.48 -11.30
N TYR A 269 5.74 15.19 -11.58
CA TYR A 269 5.79 14.69 -12.96
C TYR A 269 4.53 15.03 -13.75
N THR A 270 3.37 14.99 -13.12
CA THR A 270 2.10 15.37 -13.76
C THR A 270 2.14 16.85 -14.17
N SER A 271 2.60 17.72 -13.30
CA SER A 271 2.71 19.16 -13.58
C SER A 271 3.72 19.48 -14.68
N VAL A 272 4.78 18.67 -14.81
CA VAL A 272 5.80 18.84 -15.86
C VAL A 272 5.35 18.27 -17.22
N CYS A 273 4.63 17.16 -17.21
CA CYS A 273 4.21 16.47 -18.43
C CYS A 273 2.98 17.09 -19.09
N HIS A 274 2.16 17.81 -18.32
CA HIS A 274 0.90 18.40 -18.77
C HIS A 274 0.84 19.91 -18.56
N THR A 275 -0.05 20.57 -19.29
CA THR A 275 -0.26 22.01 -19.19
C THR A 275 -0.98 22.38 -17.90
N MET A 276 -0.24 22.59 -16.83
CA MET A 276 -0.77 22.90 -15.50
C MET A 276 -0.18 24.18 -14.92
N LYS A 277 -0.97 24.82 -14.07
CA LYS A 277 -0.46 25.85 -13.15
C LYS A 277 -0.02 25.16 -11.86
N TRP A 278 1.22 25.35 -11.46
CA TRP A 278 1.72 24.87 -10.19
C TRP A 278 1.65 25.97 -9.12
N ILE A 279 1.09 25.62 -7.96
CA ILE A 279 1.07 26.44 -6.75
C ILE A 279 2.00 25.74 -5.74
N PRO A 280 3.21 26.28 -5.49
CA PRO A 280 4.16 25.74 -4.52
C PRO A 280 3.64 25.97 -3.09
N ILE A 281 3.31 24.89 -2.40
CA ILE A 281 2.87 24.91 -1.01
C ILE A 281 3.95 24.29 -0.13
N LEU A 282 4.07 24.71 1.13
CA LEU A 282 4.90 24.00 2.11
C LEU A 282 4.26 22.64 2.46
N PRO A 283 5.06 21.59 2.62
CA PRO A 283 4.53 20.28 3.01
C PRO A 283 3.70 20.35 4.30
N ASN A 284 2.64 19.55 4.39
CA ASN A 284 1.77 19.43 5.56
C ASN A 284 1.03 20.74 5.97
N THR A 285 0.74 21.61 5.00
CA THR A 285 0.05 22.88 5.29
C THR A 285 -1.23 23.09 4.46
N ASP A 286 -1.70 22.04 3.79
CA ASP A 286 -2.87 22.08 2.90
C ASP A 286 -4.13 22.58 3.60
N ALA A 287 -4.37 22.18 4.85
CA ALA A 287 -5.52 22.64 5.63
C ALA A 287 -5.50 24.18 5.83
N ALA A 288 -4.33 24.78 6.07
CA ALA A 288 -4.22 26.22 6.19
C ALA A 288 -4.54 26.93 4.87
N PHE A 289 -4.08 26.38 3.74
CA PHE A 289 -4.40 26.89 2.40
C PHE A 289 -5.92 26.83 2.16
N HIS A 290 -6.55 25.70 2.45
CA HIS A 290 -8.00 25.49 2.29
C HIS A 290 -8.81 26.47 3.15
N PHE A 291 -8.43 26.71 4.40
CA PHE A 291 -9.09 27.72 5.24
C PHE A 291 -8.99 29.13 4.67
N GLY A 292 -7.85 29.51 4.10
CA GLY A 292 -7.71 30.79 3.40
C GLY A 292 -8.63 30.91 2.18
N VAL A 293 -8.86 29.81 1.47
CA VAL A 293 -9.83 29.75 0.36
C VAL A 293 -11.26 29.87 0.90
N ILE A 294 -11.62 29.09 1.92
CA ILE A 294 -12.96 29.12 2.54
C ILE A 294 -13.24 30.52 3.12
N TYR A 295 -12.30 31.14 3.81
CA TYR A 295 -12.45 32.51 4.31
C TYR A 295 -12.81 33.51 3.18
N THR A 296 -12.13 33.39 2.04
CA THR A 296 -12.40 34.23 0.88
C THR A 296 -13.84 34.00 0.35
N TRP A 297 -14.26 32.73 0.26
CA TRP A 297 -15.62 32.41 -0.19
C TRP A 297 -16.69 32.93 0.76
N LEU A 298 -16.50 32.78 2.06
CA LEU A 298 -17.43 33.28 3.08
C LEU A 298 -17.56 34.81 3.07
N THR A 299 -16.44 35.52 2.95
CA THR A 299 -16.43 36.99 3.04
C THR A 299 -16.76 37.70 1.72
N GLU A 300 -16.59 37.04 0.59
CA GLU A 300 -16.93 37.54 -0.74
C GLU A 300 -18.23 36.95 -1.30
N ASP A 301 -18.93 36.12 -0.51
CA ASP A 301 -20.21 35.52 -0.88
C ASP A 301 -20.16 34.64 -2.13
N LEU A 302 -19.09 33.77 -2.22
CA LEU A 302 -18.75 32.99 -3.41
C LEU A 302 -19.11 31.51 -3.32
N TYR A 303 -19.69 31.03 -2.22
CA TYR A 303 -20.11 29.66 -2.03
C TYR A 303 -21.57 29.43 -2.43
N ASP A 304 -21.92 28.16 -2.64
CA ASP A 304 -23.28 27.74 -2.99
C ASP A 304 -24.21 27.70 -1.77
N LYS A 305 -24.94 28.78 -1.54
CA LYS A 305 -25.80 28.90 -0.37
C LYS A 305 -26.96 27.91 -0.36
N ASP A 306 -27.57 27.72 -1.51
CA ASP A 306 -28.72 26.84 -1.64
C ASP A 306 -28.34 25.41 -1.35
N TYR A 307 -27.19 24.98 -1.85
CA TYR A 307 -26.64 23.66 -1.55
C TYR A 307 -26.30 23.52 -0.07
N VAL A 308 -25.62 24.50 0.51
CA VAL A 308 -25.25 24.50 1.93
C VAL A 308 -26.48 24.37 2.82
N GLU A 309 -27.53 25.12 2.53
CA GLU A 309 -28.78 25.08 3.31
C GLU A 309 -29.51 23.73 3.19
N THR A 310 -29.52 23.12 2.02
CA THR A 310 -30.32 21.92 1.74
C THR A 310 -29.54 20.61 1.97
N HIS A 311 -28.23 20.56 1.71
CA HIS A 311 -27.44 19.34 1.68
C HIS A 311 -26.45 19.20 2.85
N THR A 312 -26.34 20.22 3.71
CA THR A 312 -25.35 20.21 4.80
C THR A 312 -25.96 20.52 6.14
N VAL A 313 -25.20 20.24 7.21
CA VAL A 313 -25.54 20.62 8.58
C VAL A 313 -24.33 21.21 9.31
N HIS A 314 -24.59 22.05 10.31
CA HIS A 314 -23.55 22.66 11.16
C HIS A 314 -22.55 23.56 10.42
N PHE A 315 -22.96 24.14 9.31
CA PHE A 315 -22.16 25.10 8.54
C PHE A 315 -21.73 26.32 9.37
N ASP A 316 -22.62 26.80 10.25
CA ASP A 316 -22.39 27.92 11.15
C ASP A 316 -21.15 27.72 12.04
N LYS A 317 -20.94 26.51 12.58
CA LYS A 317 -19.78 26.16 13.41
C LYS A 317 -18.47 26.29 12.63
N MET A 318 -18.43 25.75 11.42
CA MET A 318 -17.26 25.86 10.56
C MET A 318 -17.00 27.32 10.16
N ALA A 319 -18.06 28.05 9.77
CA ALA A 319 -17.96 29.45 9.40
C ALA A 319 -17.46 30.32 10.55
N ASP A 320 -17.92 30.10 11.77
CA ASP A 320 -17.48 30.84 12.97
C ASP A 320 -16.02 30.61 13.30
N TYR A 321 -15.52 29.39 13.13
CA TYR A 321 -14.09 29.09 13.26
C TYR A 321 -13.26 29.81 12.17
N VAL A 322 -13.65 29.69 10.90
CA VAL A 322 -12.92 30.30 9.79
C VAL A 322 -12.92 31.82 9.86
N LEU A 323 -14.03 32.42 10.29
CA LEU A 323 -14.15 33.87 10.46
C LEU A 323 -13.50 34.38 11.77
N GLY A 324 -12.95 33.50 12.60
CA GLY A 324 -12.28 33.83 13.86
C GLY A 324 -13.24 34.25 14.97
N LYS A 325 -14.52 33.96 14.88
CA LYS A 325 -15.47 34.26 15.94
C LYS A 325 -15.33 33.31 17.14
N GLU A 326 -14.85 32.11 16.91
CA GLU A 326 -14.66 31.09 17.95
C GLU A 326 -13.38 31.29 18.75
N ASP A 327 -12.26 31.54 18.06
CA ASP A 327 -10.90 31.59 18.65
C ASP A 327 -10.23 32.98 18.58
N GLY A 328 -10.90 33.95 17.99
CA GLY A 328 -10.38 35.32 17.82
C GLY A 328 -9.37 35.47 16.67
N GLU A 329 -9.08 34.40 15.92
CA GLU A 329 -8.09 34.39 14.84
C GLU A 329 -8.75 34.09 13.47
N PRO A 330 -9.13 35.12 12.67
CA PRO A 330 -9.70 34.85 11.34
C PRO A 330 -8.69 34.19 10.39
N LYS A 331 -9.09 33.13 9.72
CA LYS A 331 -8.25 32.32 8.82
C LYS A 331 -8.12 33.00 7.45
N THR A 332 -7.70 34.26 7.46
CA THR A 332 -7.56 35.07 6.25
C THR A 332 -6.54 34.50 5.27
N PRO A 333 -6.57 34.89 3.99
CA PRO A 333 -5.49 34.55 3.06
C PRO A 333 -4.10 34.97 3.53
N ALA A 334 -3.95 36.05 4.32
CA ALA A 334 -2.68 36.46 4.92
C ALA A 334 -2.26 35.47 6.03
N TRP A 335 -3.19 35.08 6.91
CA TRP A 335 -3.00 34.05 7.92
C TRP A 335 -2.55 32.72 7.28
N ALA A 336 -3.20 32.32 6.17
CA ALA A 336 -2.84 31.10 5.44
C ALA A 336 -1.47 31.20 4.78
N ALA A 337 -1.15 32.37 4.18
CA ALA A 337 0.14 32.61 3.50
C ALA A 337 1.34 32.43 4.44
N GLU A 338 1.24 32.91 5.67
CA GLU A 338 2.28 32.74 6.70
C GLU A 338 2.56 31.27 7.02
N ARG A 339 1.55 30.42 6.88
CA ARG A 339 1.61 28.99 7.22
C ARG A 339 1.98 28.10 6.04
N CYS A 340 1.40 28.37 4.89
CA CYS A 340 1.58 27.49 3.72
C CYS A 340 2.62 27.98 2.70
N GLY A 341 3.17 29.18 2.89
CA GLY A 341 4.15 29.77 1.97
C GLY A 341 3.55 30.32 0.66
N VAL A 342 2.26 30.07 0.40
CA VAL A 342 1.58 30.55 -0.80
C VAL A 342 1.17 32.03 -0.60
N PRO A 343 1.53 32.96 -1.50
CA PRO A 343 1.17 34.38 -1.34
C PRO A 343 -0.35 34.59 -1.21
N ALA A 344 -0.77 35.46 -0.29
CA ALA A 344 -2.19 35.71 -0.02
C ALA A 344 -3.00 36.14 -1.26
N TRP A 345 -2.39 36.83 -2.20
CA TRP A 345 -3.05 37.18 -3.47
C TRP A 345 -3.27 35.96 -4.37
N THR A 346 -2.36 34.98 -4.33
CA THR A 346 -2.53 33.68 -5.06
C THR A 346 -3.69 32.89 -4.47
N ILE A 347 -3.77 32.82 -3.12
CA ILE A 347 -4.89 32.16 -2.43
C ILE A 347 -6.23 32.80 -2.82
N LYS A 348 -6.32 34.14 -2.80
CA LYS A 348 -7.52 34.85 -3.25
C LYS A 348 -7.85 34.62 -4.72
N ALA A 349 -6.84 34.66 -5.60
CA ALA A 349 -7.04 34.41 -7.02
C ALA A 349 -7.53 33.00 -7.27
N PHE A 350 -6.95 32.00 -6.59
CA PHE A 350 -7.40 30.62 -6.65
C PHE A 350 -8.84 30.49 -6.16
N ALA A 351 -9.17 31.03 -4.98
CA ALA A 351 -10.53 30.97 -4.42
C ALA A 351 -11.58 31.58 -5.37
N ARG A 352 -11.29 32.73 -5.94
CA ARG A 352 -12.20 33.39 -6.89
C ARG A 352 -12.33 32.69 -8.24
N ASN A 353 -11.25 32.03 -8.69
CA ASN A 353 -11.27 31.27 -9.94
C ASN A 353 -12.06 29.97 -9.80
N THR A 354 -11.82 29.20 -8.74
CA THR A 354 -12.54 27.96 -8.45
C THR A 354 -14.04 28.20 -8.22
N ALA A 355 -14.41 29.28 -7.53
CA ALA A 355 -15.83 29.63 -7.31
C ALA A 355 -16.61 29.98 -8.58
N LYS A 356 -15.92 30.40 -9.64
CA LYS A 356 -16.57 30.82 -10.91
C LYS A 356 -16.72 29.69 -11.91
N LYS A 357 -16.13 28.52 -11.63
CA LYS A 357 -16.03 27.40 -12.57
C LYS A 357 -16.56 26.12 -11.95
N ALA A 358 -17.14 25.28 -12.78
CA ALA A 358 -17.42 23.92 -12.40
C ALA A 358 -16.06 23.22 -12.17
N THR A 359 -15.70 23.04 -10.89
CA THR A 359 -14.38 22.57 -10.48
C THR A 359 -14.48 21.18 -9.87
N SER A 360 -13.77 20.23 -10.44
CA SER A 360 -13.57 18.90 -9.84
C SER A 360 -12.20 18.80 -9.18
N HIS A 361 -12.16 18.12 -8.03
CA HIS A 361 -10.93 17.81 -7.32
C HIS A 361 -10.43 16.42 -7.69
N VAL A 362 -9.15 16.31 -7.96
CA VAL A 362 -8.50 15.08 -8.41
C VAL A 362 -7.55 14.61 -7.32
N HIS A 363 -7.97 13.59 -6.58
CA HIS A 363 -7.25 13.05 -5.43
C HIS A 363 -6.94 11.59 -5.63
N TYR A 364 -5.79 11.15 -5.27
CA TYR A 364 -5.49 9.78 -4.86
C TYR A 364 -4.08 9.66 -4.34
N SER A 365 -3.95 8.97 -3.19
CA SER A 365 -2.64 8.63 -2.64
C SER A 365 -1.66 9.82 -2.65
N SER A 366 -2.23 11.03 -2.56
CA SER A 366 -1.48 12.29 -2.59
C SER A 366 -0.55 12.41 -1.38
N GLY A 367 0.47 13.24 -1.50
CA GLY A 367 1.38 13.53 -0.40
C GLY A 367 0.64 14.12 0.80
N SER A 368 -0.37 14.96 0.58
CA SER A 368 -1.14 15.65 1.62
C SER A 368 -1.92 14.74 2.57
N ILE A 369 -2.20 13.49 2.18
CA ILE A 369 -2.99 12.55 3.00
C ILE A 369 -2.16 11.49 3.73
N LYS A 370 -0.83 11.58 3.66
CA LYS A 370 0.12 10.69 4.33
C LYS A 370 1.08 11.45 5.24
N THR A 371 0.65 12.61 5.67
CA THR A 371 1.37 13.49 6.59
C THR A 371 0.83 13.37 8.00
N PRO A 372 1.57 13.85 9.01
CA PRO A 372 0.99 14.11 10.31
C PRO A 372 -0.31 14.90 10.20
N TYR A 373 -1.35 14.46 10.91
CA TYR A 373 -2.69 15.09 10.92
C TYR A 373 -3.40 15.21 9.56
N SER A 374 -3.10 14.34 8.62
CA SER A 374 -3.63 14.42 7.24
C SER A 374 -5.15 14.24 7.12
N HIS A 375 -5.83 13.85 8.19
CA HIS A 375 -7.29 13.87 8.23
C HIS A 375 -7.87 15.31 8.19
N GLU A 376 -7.08 16.33 8.57
CA GLU A 376 -7.53 17.73 8.49
C GLU A 376 -7.59 18.24 7.05
N PRO A 377 -6.54 18.11 6.21
CA PRO A 377 -6.68 18.45 4.79
C PRO A 377 -7.72 17.62 4.08
N ALA A 378 -7.94 16.36 4.46
CA ALA A 378 -9.00 15.55 3.87
C ALA A 378 -10.40 16.14 4.20
N ARG A 379 -10.66 16.52 5.46
CA ARG A 379 -11.93 17.16 5.85
C ARG A 379 -12.13 18.52 5.16
N THR A 380 -11.08 19.35 5.10
CA THR A 380 -11.18 20.68 4.45
C THR A 380 -11.35 20.58 2.95
N SER A 381 -10.78 19.57 2.27
CA SER A 381 -11.06 19.29 0.85
C SER A 381 -12.53 18.91 0.65
N ALA A 382 -13.10 18.09 1.54
CA ALA A 382 -14.52 17.77 1.49
C ALA A 382 -15.40 19.02 1.72
N TYR A 383 -14.98 19.95 2.61
CA TYR A 383 -15.66 21.22 2.82
C TYR A 383 -15.62 22.11 1.57
N LEU A 384 -14.47 22.18 0.87
CA LEU A 384 -14.38 22.94 -0.38
C LEU A 384 -15.38 22.41 -1.43
N LEU A 385 -15.47 21.10 -1.61
CA LEU A 385 -16.42 20.49 -2.53
C LEU A 385 -17.88 20.76 -2.11
N ALA A 386 -18.20 20.64 -0.83
CA ALA A 386 -19.53 20.94 -0.30
C ALA A 386 -19.92 22.40 -0.55
N LEU A 387 -19.00 23.33 -0.33
CA LEU A 387 -19.26 24.76 -0.55
C LEU A 387 -19.42 25.12 -2.03
N GLN A 388 -19.01 24.27 -2.95
CA GLN A 388 -19.20 24.44 -4.40
C GLN A 388 -20.39 23.67 -4.96
N GLY A 389 -21.07 22.86 -4.13
CA GLY A 389 -22.21 22.04 -4.57
C GLY A 389 -21.78 20.70 -5.13
N LEU A 390 -21.14 19.88 -4.31
CA LEU A 390 -20.69 18.53 -4.66
C LEU A 390 -21.81 17.69 -5.30
N GLY A 391 -21.54 17.15 -6.48
CA GLY A 391 -22.50 16.38 -7.28
C GLY A 391 -23.17 17.17 -8.39
N LYS A 392 -23.06 18.51 -8.41
CA LYS A 392 -23.43 19.32 -9.59
C LYS A 392 -22.67 18.84 -10.83
N PRO A 393 -23.20 19.07 -12.05
CA PRO A 393 -22.45 18.81 -13.27
C PRO A 393 -21.05 19.43 -13.23
N GLY A 394 -20.02 18.60 -13.33
CA GLY A 394 -18.62 19.01 -13.31
C GLY A 394 -18.04 19.39 -11.94
N VAL A 395 -18.77 19.20 -10.83
CA VAL A 395 -18.30 19.40 -9.46
C VAL A 395 -18.22 18.05 -8.74
N GLN A 396 -17.10 17.36 -8.91
CA GLN A 396 -16.92 16.01 -8.44
C GLN A 396 -15.58 15.85 -7.72
N GLN A 397 -15.48 14.81 -6.93
CA GLN A 397 -14.20 14.25 -6.55
C GLN A 397 -13.85 13.11 -7.49
N TYR A 398 -12.70 13.18 -8.13
CA TYR A 398 -12.20 12.12 -8.97
C TYR A 398 -11.08 11.36 -8.30
N HIS A 399 -11.27 10.08 -8.21
CA HIS A 399 -10.32 9.17 -7.59
C HIS A 399 -9.98 8.09 -8.60
N LEU A 400 -8.78 8.01 -9.08
CA LEU A 400 -8.12 6.95 -9.87
C LEU A 400 -8.96 6.07 -10.80
N SER A 401 -10.25 5.93 -10.59
CA SER A 401 -11.06 5.03 -11.41
C SER A 401 -11.25 5.63 -12.79
N ALA A 402 -10.39 5.24 -13.70
CA ALA A 402 -10.50 5.62 -15.11
C ALA A 402 -11.61 4.88 -15.83
N GLN A 403 -12.48 4.20 -15.11
CA GLN A 403 -13.45 3.31 -15.70
C GLN A 403 -14.81 3.97 -15.85
N VAL A 404 -15.43 3.71 -16.99
CA VAL A 404 -16.85 3.69 -17.13
C VAL A 404 -17.36 2.28 -16.75
N THR A 405 -18.62 2.15 -16.35
CA THR A 405 -19.08 0.93 -15.69
C THR A 405 -19.14 -0.28 -16.63
N ALA A 406 -18.60 -1.39 -16.20
CA ALA A 406 -19.18 -2.70 -16.50
C ALA A 406 -20.39 -2.94 -15.57
N LYS A 407 -21.25 -3.94 -15.84
CA LYS A 407 -22.33 -4.31 -14.92
C LYS A 407 -21.77 -4.44 -13.51
N GLU A 408 -22.35 -3.72 -12.56
CA GLU A 408 -21.79 -3.58 -11.21
C GLU A 408 -21.41 -4.92 -10.58
N THR A 409 -22.33 -5.87 -10.69
CA THR A 409 -22.16 -7.21 -10.13
C THR A 409 -21.01 -8.00 -10.77
N ILE A 410 -20.82 -7.85 -12.09
CA ILE A 410 -19.73 -8.52 -12.81
C ILE A 410 -18.43 -7.76 -12.62
N ALA A 411 -18.49 -6.42 -12.61
CA ALA A 411 -17.34 -5.61 -12.30
C ALA A 411 -16.71 -5.92 -10.93
N ARG A 412 -17.53 -6.21 -9.92
CA ARG A 412 -17.04 -6.66 -8.60
C ARG A 412 -16.32 -8.00 -8.68
N SER A 413 -16.79 -8.94 -9.50
CA SER A 413 -16.13 -10.23 -9.73
C SER A 413 -14.77 -10.11 -10.43
N THR A 414 -14.53 -9.00 -11.15
CA THR A 414 -13.27 -8.74 -11.86
C THR A 414 -12.35 -7.75 -11.16
N THR A 415 -12.71 -7.24 -9.96
CA THR A 415 -11.88 -6.30 -9.19
C THR A 415 -10.77 -6.96 -8.41
N ALA A 416 -10.94 -8.20 -8.03
CA ALA A 416 -9.94 -9.01 -7.36
C ALA A 416 -9.88 -10.37 -8.06
N PRO A 417 -8.73 -11.05 -8.06
CA PRO A 417 -8.64 -12.42 -8.49
C PRO A 417 -9.68 -13.27 -7.74
N PHE A 418 -10.34 -14.17 -8.44
CA PHE A 418 -11.41 -14.98 -7.86
C PHE A 418 -10.89 -15.88 -6.75
N THR A 419 -9.71 -16.46 -6.95
CA THR A 419 -9.05 -17.33 -5.97
C THR A 419 -8.66 -16.57 -4.72
N MET A 420 -8.26 -15.30 -4.83
CA MET A 420 -8.01 -14.44 -3.69
C MET A 420 -9.26 -14.24 -2.84
N ALA A 421 -10.42 -14.04 -3.45
CA ALA A 421 -11.68 -13.88 -2.73
C ALA A 421 -12.07 -15.14 -1.92
N ILE A 422 -11.70 -16.33 -2.40
CA ILE A 422 -11.97 -17.61 -1.75
C ILE A 422 -11.02 -17.85 -0.58
N GLN A 423 -9.75 -17.53 -0.74
CA GLN A 423 -8.70 -17.84 0.23
C GLN A 423 -8.39 -16.68 1.17
N CYS A 424 -8.71 -15.45 0.75
CA CYS A 424 -8.35 -14.25 1.48
C CYS A 424 -9.15 -14.09 2.78
N ARG A 425 -8.41 -13.94 3.87
CA ARG A 425 -8.96 -13.73 5.21
C ARG A 425 -8.90 -12.27 5.68
N MET A 426 -8.63 -11.36 4.78
CA MET A 426 -8.51 -9.93 5.06
C MET A 426 -9.70 -9.36 5.88
N PHE A 427 -10.87 -9.97 5.73
CA PHE A 427 -12.13 -9.47 6.27
C PHE A 427 -12.56 -10.14 7.58
N PHE A 428 -11.75 -11.08 8.11
CA PHE A 428 -12.13 -11.82 9.31
C PHE A 428 -11.35 -11.31 10.53
N PRO A 429 -12.03 -10.99 11.63
CA PRO A 429 -11.35 -10.61 12.86
C PRO A 429 -10.50 -11.76 13.40
N SER A 430 -9.35 -11.46 13.96
CA SER A 430 -8.54 -12.36 14.75
C SER A 430 -8.76 -12.09 16.24
N ALA A 431 -8.57 -13.09 17.07
CA ALA A 431 -8.62 -12.94 18.52
C ALA A 431 -7.57 -11.96 19.07
N GLN A 432 -6.46 -11.79 18.35
CA GLN A 432 -5.46 -10.78 18.64
C GLN A 432 -5.03 -10.11 17.33
N SER A 433 -5.11 -8.80 17.32
CA SER A 433 -4.71 -7.96 16.20
C SER A 433 -3.75 -6.88 16.65
N LEU A 434 -2.94 -6.36 15.73
CA LEU A 434 -2.00 -5.28 15.99
C LEU A 434 -1.90 -4.38 14.76
N PRO A 435 -2.15 -3.07 14.89
CA PRO A 435 -1.91 -2.14 13.80
C PRO A 435 -0.44 -2.17 13.36
N ARG A 436 -0.20 -2.16 12.06
CA ARG A 436 1.13 -2.21 11.48
C ARG A 436 2.08 -1.14 12.02
N THR A 437 1.59 0.07 12.19
CA THR A 437 2.33 1.20 12.75
C THR A 437 2.73 1.01 14.22
N MET A 438 2.16 0.02 14.90
CA MET A 438 2.41 -0.23 16.33
C MET A 438 3.22 -1.52 16.57
N ILE A 439 3.66 -2.23 15.55
CA ILE A 439 4.44 -3.47 15.72
C ILE A 439 5.75 -3.20 16.47
N ALA A 440 6.47 -2.13 16.12
CA ALA A 440 7.73 -1.79 16.79
C ALA A 440 7.50 -1.48 18.27
N GLU A 441 6.50 -0.68 18.60
CA GLU A 441 6.12 -0.38 20.00
C GLU A 441 5.74 -1.65 20.77
N ALA A 442 4.92 -2.50 20.17
CA ALA A 442 4.48 -3.75 20.77
C ALA A 442 5.63 -4.72 21.07
N LEU A 443 6.61 -4.83 20.17
CA LEU A 443 7.80 -5.67 20.37
C LEU A 443 8.73 -5.12 21.45
N GLN A 444 8.94 -3.80 21.48
CA GLN A 444 9.87 -3.16 22.42
C GLN A 444 9.28 -3.06 23.84
N THR A 445 8.00 -2.69 23.95
CA THR A 445 7.35 -2.42 25.24
C THR A 445 6.51 -3.59 25.77
N GLY A 446 6.13 -4.50 24.88
CA GLY A 446 5.19 -5.58 25.17
C GLY A 446 3.73 -5.12 25.26
N LYS A 447 3.42 -3.88 24.86
CA LYS A 447 2.09 -3.29 24.93
C LYS A 447 1.85 -2.38 23.75
N ALA A 448 0.58 -2.29 23.34
CA ALA A 448 0.10 -1.25 22.43
C ALA A 448 -1.38 -1.02 22.72
N THR A 449 -1.84 0.22 22.60
CA THR A 449 -3.26 0.59 22.80
C THR A 449 -3.70 1.52 21.69
N TRP A 450 -4.85 1.25 21.12
CA TRP A 450 -5.42 2.08 20.06
C TRP A 450 -6.95 2.10 20.13
N TRP A 451 -7.54 3.09 19.47
CA TRP A 451 -8.98 3.18 19.29
C TRP A 451 -9.33 2.80 17.85
N GLY A 452 -10.45 2.10 17.68
CA GLY A 452 -10.97 1.75 16.38
C GLY A 452 -11.49 0.34 16.23
N SER A 453 -11.31 -0.31 15.08
CA SER A 453 -11.78 -1.67 14.80
C SER A 453 -10.70 -2.72 15.03
N PRO A 454 -11.06 -3.93 15.48
CA PRO A 454 -10.17 -5.08 15.54
C PRO A 454 -9.95 -5.69 14.16
N CYS A 455 -10.79 -5.30 13.20
CA CYS A 455 -10.70 -5.80 11.83
C CYS A 455 -9.88 -4.86 10.99
N ILE A 456 -9.29 -5.42 9.97
CA ILE A 456 -8.92 -4.63 8.83
C ILE A 456 -10.17 -4.09 8.24
N VAL A 457 -9.96 -3.18 7.44
CA VAL A 457 -10.86 -2.68 6.49
C VAL A 457 -11.57 -1.47 6.99
N TYR A 458 -11.27 -0.56 6.25
CA TYR A 458 -12.00 0.51 5.65
C TYR A 458 -13.22 1.01 6.43
N VAL A 459 -13.59 0.35 7.54
CA VAL A 459 -14.85 0.68 8.17
C VAL A 459 -14.77 0.68 9.67
N GLU A 460 -14.51 1.84 10.19
CA GLU A 460 -14.98 2.19 11.51
C GLU A 460 -16.25 3.02 11.30
N THR A 461 -17.37 2.46 11.70
CA THR A 461 -18.58 3.27 11.82
C THR A 461 -18.38 4.29 12.91
N SER A 462 -19.04 5.44 12.82
CA SER A 462 -19.04 6.48 13.83
C SER A 462 -19.45 5.99 15.23
N GLU A 463 -19.98 4.78 15.33
CA GLU A 463 -20.48 4.15 16.55
C GLU A 463 -19.46 3.24 17.25
N GLN A 464 -18.30 2.96 16.61
CA GLN A 464 -17.30 2.00 17.12
C GLN A 464 -16.08 2.69 17.72
N PHE A 465 -16.28 3.63 18.61
CA PHE A 465 -15.20 4.17 19.45
C PHE A 465 -14.87 3.20 20.57
N GLN A 466 -14.17 2.12 20.22
CA GLN A 466 -13.72 1.10 21.17
C GLN A 466 -12.21 1.11 21.32
N GLU A 467 -11.73 1.00 22.54
CA GLU A 467 -10.32 0.81 22.85
C GLU A 467 -9.91 -0.64 22.66
N PHE A 468 -8.80 -0.85 22.00
CA PHE A 468 -8.15 -2.14 21.81
C PHE A 468 -6.77 -2.13 22.43
N ASN A 469 -6.36 -3.29 22.93
CA ASN A 469 -5.08 -3.47 23.61
C ASN A 469 -4.34 -4.67 23.03
N TYR A 470 -3.02 -4.57 22.98
CA TYR A 470 -2.11 -5.68 22.72
C TYR A 470 -1.21 -5.86 23.96
N PRO A 471 -0.97 -7.09 24.48
CA PRO A 471 -1.70 -8.31 24.12
C PRO A 471 -3.20 -8.19 24.36
N GLY A 472 -3.99 -8.94 23.57
CA GLY A 472 -5.45 -8.88 23.63
C GLY A 472 -6.03 -9.37 24.96
N ASN A 473 -7.31 -9.06 25.20
CA ASN A 473 -8.04 -9.58 26.36
C ASN A 473 -8.63 -10.97 26.00
N PRO A 474 -8.29 -12.07 26.72
CA PRO A 474 -8.80 -13.41 26.40
C PRO A 474 -10.32 -13.53 26.32
N LYS A 475 -11.05 -12.82 27.21
CA LYS A 475 -12.53 -12.84 27.19
C LYS A 475 -13.11 -12.12 25.98
N ALA A 476 -12.55 -10.96 25.63
CA ALA A 476 -12.95 -10.23 24.43
C ALA A 476 -12.61 -11.04 23.15
N ALA A 477 -11.47 -11.71 23.15
CA ALA A 477 -11.05 -12.59 22.06
C ALA A 477 -12.01 -13.80 21.91
N LEU A 478 -12.42 -14.43 23.02
CA LEU A 478 -13.40 -15.50 23.01
C LEU A 478 -14.75 -15.03 22.47
N ALA A 479 -15.25 -13.89 22.97
CA ALA A 479 -16.53 -13.32 22.53
C ALA A 479 -16.53 -13.06 21.01
N MET A 480 -15.42 -12.54 20.48
CA MET A 480 -15.26 -12.32 19.05
C MET A 480 -15.22 -13.64 18.26
N GLN A 481 -14.49 -14.65 18.72
CA GLN A 481 -14.45 -15.98 18.10
C GLN A 481 -15.84 -16.63 18.12
N GLN A 482 -16.62 -16.47 19.19
CA GLN A 482 -17.99 -16.97 19.30
C GLN A 482 -18.91 -16.31 18.28
N ALA A 483 -18.90 -14.97 18.20
CA ALA A 483 -19.69 -14.22 17.23
C ALA A 483 -19.35 -14.63 15.78
N MET A 484 -18.08 -14.88 15.49
CA MET A 484 -17.64 -15.35 14.18
C MET A 484 -18.05 -16.80 13.92
N ALA A 485 -17.91 -17.69 14.89
CA ALA A 485 -18.34 -19.06 14.75
C ALA A 485 -19.84 -19.15 14.49
N GLU A 486 -20.63 -18.37 15.21
CA GLU A 486 -22.08 -18.28 15.03
C GLU A 486 -22.43 -17.75 13.63
N ARG A 487 -21.80 -16.67 13.21
CA ARG A 487 -22.00 -16.06 11.88
C ARG A 487 -21.71 -17.03 10.73
N PHE A 488 -20.70 -17.89 10.87
CA PHE A 488 -20.31 -18.85 9.84
C PHE A 488 -20.78 -20.28 10.09
N GLY A 489 -21.69 -20.49 11.03
CA GLY A 489 -22.23 -21.82 11.33
C GLY A 489 -21.16 -22.84 11.78
N LYS A 490 -20.08 -22.35 12.43
CA LYS A 490 -18.98 -23.18 12.95
C LYS A 490 -19.25 -23.59 14.40
N PRO A 491 -18.59 -24.62 14.93
CA PRO A 491 -18.65 -24.92 16.36
C PRO A 491 -18.23 -23.70 17.20
N ILE A 492 -19.06 -23.35 18.17
CA ILE A 492 -18.83 -22.18 19.04
C ILE A 492 -17.75 -22.53 20.06
N PRO A 493 -16.61 -21.83 20.12
CA PRO A 493 -15.58 -22.08 21.11
C PRO A 493 -16.06 -21.70 22.51
N THR A 494 -15.65 -22.46 23.50
CA THR A 494 -16.05 -22.30 24.92
C THR A 494 -14.90 -21.91 25.84
N GLU A 495 -13.66 -22.07 25.37
CA GLU A 495 -12.47 -21.76 26.16
C GLU A 495 -11.83 -20.45 25.71
N GLU A 496 -11.35 -19.67 26.67
CA GLU A 496 -10.63 -18.43 26.38
C GLU A 496 -9.34 -18.74 25.65
N PRO A 497 -9.05 -18.08 24.49
CA PRO A 497 -7.81 -18.30 23.79
C PRO A 497 -6.62 -17.75 24.59
N LYS A 498 -5.48 -18.45 24.51
CA LYS A 498 -4.24 -18.02 25.14
C LYS A 498 -3.60 -16.92 24.29
N VAL A 499 -3.92 -15.67 24.58
CA VAL A 499 -3.28 -14.48 23.96
C VAL A 499 -1.99 -14.12 24.68
N ASN A 500 -0.95 -13.74 23.95
CA ASN A 500 0.36 -13.45 24.53
C ASN A 500 1.16 -12.49 23.63
N ARG A 501 2.35 -12.07 24.09
CA ARG A 501 3.31 -11.29 23.32
C ARG A 501 3.83 -12.08 22.11
N ILE A 502 4.24 -11.33 21.08
CA ILE A 502 4.83 -11.90 19.87
C ILE A 502 6.26 -12.37 20.19
N HIS A 503 6.58 -13.60 19.78
CA HIS A 503 7.92 -14.21 19.84
C HIS A 503 8.41 -14.72 18.49
N LEU A 504 7.49 -14.91 17.52
CA LEU A 504 7.82 -15.32 16.17
C LEU A 504 7.16 -14.36 15.16
N LEU A 505 7.97 -13.80 14.27
CA LEU A 505 7.49 -13.02 13.13
C LEU A 505 7.54 -13.91 11.89
N TRP A 506 6.45 -13.93 11.13
CA TRP A 506 6.40 -14.57 9.82
C TRP A 506 5.84 -13.62 8.78
N SER A 507 6.66 -13.26 7.80
CA SER A 507 6.30 -12.30 6.77
C SER A 507 6.34 -12.91 5.37
N GLU A 508 5.22 -12.86 4.67
CA GLU A 508 5.13 -13.12 3.23
C GLU A 508 5.34 -11.85 2.42
N LYS A 509 5.62 -10.74 3.10
CA LYS A 509 5.83 -9.44 2.48
C LYS A 509 6.87 -8.62 3.22
N PRO A 510 8.13 -9.04 3.13
CA PRO A 510 9.20 -8.49 3.92
C PRO A 510 9.64 -7.09 3.44
N CYS A 511 8.84 -6.08 3.72
CA CYS A 511 9.11 -4.68 3.35
C CYS A 511 8.68 -3.66 4.42
N ASN A 512 8.45 -4.09 5.66
CA ASN A 512 7.91 -3.19 6.68
C ASN A 512 8.84 -2.02 6.98
N MET A 513 10.14 -2.23 7.03
CA MET A 513 11.09 -1.18 7.41
C MET A 513 11.24 -0.04 6.41
N ASN A 514 10.89 -0.24 5.13
CA ASN A 514 11.10 0.76 4.09
C ASN A 514 9.90 1.01 3.19
N CYS A 515 8.80 0.33 3.43
CA CYS A 515 7.51 0.64 2.82
C CYS A 515 6.64 1.47 3.76
N TRP A 516 6.77 1.23 5.07
CA TRP A 516 6.00 1.89 6.12
C TRP A 516 6.86 2.91 6.87
N ASP A 517 6.36 3.46 7.95
CA ASP A 517 7.04 4.47 8.74
C ASP A 517 7.94 3.88 9.85
N GLY A 518 8.88 4.66 10.35
CA GLY A 518 9.70 4.31 11.49
C GLY A 518 10.64 3.13 11.28
N GLY A 519 11.22 2.99 10.08
CA GLY A 519 11.99 1.80 9.74
C GLY A 519 13.16 1.51 10.65
N PHE A 520 13.91 2.50 11.13
CA PHE A 520 14.98 2.24 12.11
C PHE A 520 14.43 1.78 13.46
N ASN A 521 13.31 2.34 13.91
CA ASN A 521 12.64 1.86 15.11
C ASN A 521 12.16 0.42 14.97
N TYR A 522 11.66 0.04 13.79
CA TYR A 522 11.30 -1.35 13.49
C TYR A 522 12.53 -2.26 13.46
N GLN A 523 13.66 -1.80 12.90
CA GLN A 523 14.92 -2.56 12.94
C GLN A 523 15.40 -2.81 14.38
N ASP A 524 15.28 -1.81 15.26
CA ASP A 524 15.63 -1.98 16.68
C ASP A 524 14.69 -2.97 17.37
N ALA A 525 13.39 -2.88 17.08
CA ALA A 525 12.38 -3.77 17.63
C ALA A 525 12.63 -5.26 17.27
N ILE A 526 12.93 -5.55 16.01
CA ILE A 526 13.23 -6.91 15.58
C ILE A 526 14.63 -7.41 16.01
N ARG A 527 15.50 -6.52 16.51
CA ARG A 527 16.80 -6.88 17.11
C ARG A 527 16.73 -7.14 18.61
N THR A 528 15.54 -7.13 19.21
CA THR A 528 15.35 -7.56 20.60
C THR A 528 15.32 -9.09 20.70
N ASP A 529 15.72 -9.62 21.86
CA ASP A 529 15.67 -11.06 22.12
C ASP A 529 14.25 -11.59 22.32
N GLU A 530 13.26 -10.70 22.41
CA GLU A 530 11.84 -11.04 22.42
C GLU A 530 11.42 -11.70 21.10
N VAL A 531 12.00 -11.27 19.98
CA VAL A 531 11.83 -11.90 18.68
C VAL A 531 12.78 -13.10 18.58
N GLU A 532 12.29 -14.26 18.98
CA GLU A 532 13.07 -15.51 19.01
C GLU A 532 13.33 -16.09 17.62
N CYS A 533 12.41 -15.85 16.67
CA CYS A 533 12.51 -16.32 15.29
C CYS A 533 11.84 -15.33 14.34
N PHE A 534 12.50 -15.03 13.21
CA PHE A 534 11.95 -14.23 12.12
C PHE A 534 12.07 -14.98 10.80
N ILE A 535 10.91 -15.34 10.22
CA ILE A 535 10.79 -16.08 8.95
C ILE A 535 10.27 -15.12 7.88
N THR A 536 10.85 -15.18 6.69
CA THR A 536 10.30 -14.48 5.51
C THR A 536 10.12 -15.44 4.35
N ASN A 537 8.99 -15.33 3.67
CA ASN A 537 8.77 -15.91 2.35
C ASN A 537 9.05 -14.81 1.32
N HIS A 538 10.09 -14.95 0.50
CA HIS A 538 10.40 -13.89 -0.45
C HIS A 538 11.19 -14.38 -1.65
N GLN A 539 11.01 -13.66 -2.77
CA GLN A 539 11.72 -13.96 -4.02
C GLN A 539 13.17 -13.45 -4.02
N TRP A 540 13.46 -12.39 -3.28
CA TRP A 540 14.75 -11.70 -3.32
C TRP A 540 15.33 -11.48 -1.92
N LEU A 541 16.65 -11.54 -1.80
CA LEU A 541 17.32 -11.18 -0.53
C LEU A 541 17.45 -9.66 -0.45
N GLU A 542 16.44 -9.02 0.13
CA GLU A 542 16.34 -7.56 0.25
C GLU A 542 15.45 -7.14 1.42
N ASN A 543 15.53 -5.89 1.83
CA ASN A 543 14.68 -5.27 2.84
C ASN A 543 14.61 -6.11 4.14
N ASP A 544 13.42 -6.40 4.66
CA ASP A 544 13.25 -7.18 5.89
C ASP A 544 13.88 -8.57 5.79
N SER A 545 13.98 -9.18 4.59
CA SER A 545 14.63 -10.47 4.42
C SER A 545 16.13 -10.46 4.75
N LEU A 546 16.79 -9.30 4.70
CA LEU A 546 18.17 -9.14 5.18
C LEU A 546 18.29 -9.31 6.69
N PHE A 547 17.19 -9.16 7.41
CA PHE A 547 17.11 -9.25 8.87
C PHE A 547 16.48 -10.58 9.33
N ALA A 548 15.99 -11.40 8.42
CA ALA A 548 15.37 -12.67 8.76
C ALA A 548 16.39 -13.69 9.31
N ASP A 549 15.89 -14.64 10.08
CA ASP A 549 16.66 -15.81 10.54
C ASP A 549 16.56 -16.95 9.52
N LEU A 550 15.40 -17.02 8.82
CA LEU A 550 15.12 -17.97 7.77
C LEU A 550 14.42 -17.29 6.59
N VAL A 551 14.92 -17.48 5.37
CA VAL A 551 14.28 -16.99 4.14
C VAL A 551 13.86 -18.18 3.29
N LEU A 552 12.56 -18.28 3.02
CA LEU A 552 11.99 -19.32 2.16
C LEU A 552 11.81 -18.75 0.74
N PRO A 553 12.39 -19.39 -0.30
CA PRO A 553 12.34 -18.90 -1.66
C PRO A 553 10.95 -19.08 -2.26
N VAL A 554 10.38 -18.00 -2.79
CA VAL A 554 9.02 -17.96 -3.36
C VAL A 554 9.07 -17.70 -4.87
N THR A 555 8.12 -18.26 -5.61
CA THR A 555 7.90 -18.03 -7.03
C THR A 555 7.50 -16.59 -7.32
N THR A 556 7.76 -16.12 -8.52
CA THR A 556 7.22 -14.85 -9.04
C THR A 556 5.90 -15.08 -9.78
N CYS A 557 5.16 -14.02 -10.05
CA CYS A 557 3.87 -14.09 -10.75
C CYS A 557 3.91 -14.72 -12.17
N VAL A 558 5.07 -14.91 -12.75
CA VAL A 558 5.23 -15.55 -14.07
C VAL A 558 5.59 -17.03 -13.99
N GLU A 559 5.76 -17.58 -12.80
CA GLU A 559 6.20 -18.96 -12.56
C GLU A 559 5.06 -19.91 -12.17
N ASP A 560 3.88 -19.39 -11.84
CA ASP A 560 2.73 -20.17 -11.37
C ASP A 560 1.48 -19.95 -12.21
N ASN A 561 0.52 -20.89 -12.07
CA ASN A 561 -0.82 -20.72 -12.60
C ASN A 561 -1.70 -19.91 -11.65
N ASP A 562 -2.56 -19.07 -12.19
CA ASP A 562 -3.55 -18.30 -11.43
C ASP A 562 -4.68 -17.81 -12.32
N ASP A 563 -5.74 -17.31 -11.69
CA ASP A 563 -6.70 -16.41 -12.30
C ASP A 563 -6.35 -14.96 -11.97
N MET A 564 -6.98 -14.03 -12.64
CA MET A 564 -6.83 -12.63 -12.32
C MET A 564 -8.05 -11.79 -12.65
N GLY A 565 -8.27 -10.79 -11.81
CA GLY A 565 -9.12 -9.65 -12.10
C GLY A 565 -8.30 -8.39 -12.33
N ALA A 566 -8.80 -7.50 -13.16
CA ALA A 566 -8.13 -6.23 -13.42
C ALA A 566 -8.34 -5.23 -12.30
N SER A 567 -7.30 -4.46 -11.99
CA SER A 567 -7.37 -3.28 -11.14
C SER A 567 -8.35 -2.24 -11.70
N SER A 568 -8.87 -1.38 -10.83
CA SER A 568 -9.67 -0.21 -11.24
C SER A 568 -8.92 0.81 -12.10
N GLN A 569 -7.60 0.67 -12.24
CA GLN A 569 -6.72 1.59 -12.96
C GLN A 569 -6.47 1.20 -14.42
N VAL A 570 -7.08 0.13 -14.90
CA VAL A 570 -7.02 -0.24 -16.32
C VAL A 570 -8.20 0.38 -17.08
N PRO A 571 -8.06 0.65 -18.39
CA PRO A 571 -9.10 1.32 -19.16
C PRO A 571 -10.39 0.49 -19.30
N VAL A 572 -10.24 -0.83 -19.39
CA VAL A 572 -11.38 -1.75 -19.48
C VAL A 572 -11.10 -2.91 -18.50
N ARG A 573 -12.04 -3.16 -17.61
CA ARG A 573 -11.95 -4.30 -16.70
C ARG A 573 -11.97 -5.60 -17.49
N HIS A 574 -11.18 -6.54 -17.05
CA HIS A 574 -11.10 -7.86 -17.64
C HIS A 574 -10.87 -8.91 -16.57
N ALA A 575 -11.23 -10.11 -16.88
CA ALA A 575 -10.81 -11.31 -16.16
C ALA A 575 -9.91 -12.13 -17.08
N GLY A 576 -8.97 -12.87 -16.51
CA GLY A 576 -8.06 -13.67 -17.30
C GLY A 576 -7.49 -14.86 -16.55
N LEU A 577 -7.02 -15.82 -17.33
CA LEU A 577 -6.17 -16.90 -16.85
C LEU A 577 -4.71 -16.48 -17.06
N THR A 578 -3.89 -16.74 -16.08
CA THR A 578 -2.46 -16.42 -16.12
C THR A 578 -1.64 -17.68 -15.87
N PRO A 579 -1.56 -18.60 -16.86
CA PRO A 579 -0.77 -19.81 -16.74
C PRO A 579 0.71 -19.49 -16.58
N ALA A 580 1.49 -20.36 -15.94
CA ALA A 580 2.91 -20.22 -15.79
C ALA A 580 3.60 -20.00 -17.16
N ALA A 581 4.37 -18.93 -17.27
CA ALA A 581 5.13 -18.62 -18.48
C ALA A 581 6.49 -19.33 -18.52
N ILE A 582 7.06 -19.61 -17.37
CA ILE A 582 8.35 -20.29 -17.17
C ILE A 582 8.24 -21.28 -15.99
N GLU A 583 9.17 -22.22 -15.94
CA GLU A 583 9.34 -23.10 -14.77
C GLU A 583 9.83 -22.32 -13.55
N HIS A 584 9.57 -22.88 -12.35
CA HIS A 584 10.09 -22.34 -11.09
C HIS A 584 11.62 -22.14 -11.16
N GLN A 585 12.10 -21.02 -10.70
CA GLN A 585 13.53 -20.72 -10.69
C GLN A 585 14.19 -21.30 -9.43
N GLY A 586 15.21 -22.12 -9.63
CA GLY A 586 15.87 -22.82 -8.54
C GLY A 586 14.95 -23.83 -7.84
N GLU A 587 14.88 -23.78 -6.52
CA GLU A 587 14.03 -24.60 -5.67
C GLU A 587 12.85 -23.78 -5.08
N SER A 588 12.47 -22.66 -5.71
CA SER A 588 11.37 -21.82 -5.20
C SER A 588 10.03 -22.56 -5.28
N LEU A 589 9.18 -22.31 -4.29
CA LEU A 589 7.82 -22.86 -4.17
C LEU A 589 6.84 -21.68 -4.06
N SER A 590 5.59 -21.90 -4.40
CA SER A 590 4.55 -20.92 -4.11
C SER A 590 4.28 -20.82 -2.60
N ASP A 591 3.75 -19.69 -2.13
CA ASP A 591 3.33 -19.55 -0.74
C ASP A 591 2.30 -20.63 -0.35
N PHE A 592 1.44 -21.01 -1.29
CA PHE A 592 0.48 -22.11 -1.12
C PHE A 592 1.16 -23.47 -0.92
N GLU A 593 2.14 -23.81 -1.76
CA GLU A 593 2.91 -25.05 -1.63
C GLU A 593 3.70 -25.09 -0.31
N ILE A 594 4.27 -23.96 0.11
CA ILE A 594 4.98 -23.85 1.39
C ILE A 594 4.01 -24.13 2.55
N ALA A 595 2.82 -23.50 2.53
CA ALA A 595 1.80 -23.72 3.56
C ALA A 595 1.32 -25.17 3.58
N CYS A 596 1.10 -25.80 2.41
CA CYS A 596 0.72 -27.20 2.30
C CYS A 596 1.80 -28.15 2.84
N LYS A 597 3.09 -27.92 2.53
CA LYS A 597 4.21 -28.74 3.02
C LYS A 597 4.37 -28.64 4.53
N ILE A 598 4.21 -27.45 5.11
CA ILE A 598 4.22 -27.28 6.56
C ILE A 598 2.96 -27.93 7.15
N GLY A 599 1.79 -27.70 6.55
CA GLY A 599 0.51 -28.31 6.96
C GLY A 599 0.54 -29.83 6.98
N GLU A 600 1.27 -30.47 6.06
CA GLU A 600 1.48 -31.93 6.06
C GLU A 600 2.20 -32.39 7.32
N ARG A 601 3.21 -31.67 7.81
CA ARG A 601 3.94 -31.98 9.04
C ARG A 601 3.08 -31.84 10.30
N PHE A 602 2.08 -30.97 10.25
CA PHE A 602 1.09 -30.78 11.31
C PHE A 602 -0.17 -31.62 11.13
N GLY A 603 -0.32 -32.35 10.02
CA GLY A 603 -1.48 -33.16 9.72
C GLY A 603 -2.74 -32.38 9.31
N VAL A 604 -2.56 -31.12 8.85
CA VAL A 604 -3.66 -30.20 8.45
C VAL A 604 -3.66 -29.85 6.96
N ARG A 605 -2.86 -30.53 6.13
CA ARG A 605 -2.74 -30.23 4.70
C ARG A 605 -4.10 -30.24 3.98
N GLU A 606 -4.91 -31.29 4.19
CA GLU A 606 -6.23 -31.41 3.56
C GLU A 606 -7.19 -30.27 3.95
N GLU A 607 -6.96 -29.64 5.09
CA GLU A 607 -7.72 -28.45 5.49
C GLU A 607 -7.30 -27.19 4.74
N ILE A 608 -6.09 -27.18 4.15
CA ILE A 608 -5.54 -26.06 3.36
C ILE A 608 -5.88 -26.26 1.89
N ASP A 609 -5.47 -27.38 1.29
CA ASP A 609 -5.60 -27.62 -0.16
C ASP A 609 -6.96 -28.22 -0.56
N LYS A 610 -7.76 -28.71 0.39
CA LYS A 610 -9.06 -29.37 0.14
C LYS A 610 -8.98 -30.54 -0.83
N GLY A 611 -7.80 -31.11 -1.08
CA GLY A 611 -7.56 -32.12 -2.10
C GLY A 611 -7.74 -31.58 -3.53
N MET A 612 -7.68 -30.27 -3.74
CA MET A 612 -7.89 -29.61 -5.03
C MET A 612 -6.56 -29.25 -5.68
N SER A 613 -6.47 -29.43 -6.98
CA SER A 613 -5.38 -28.89 -7.79
C SER A 613 -5.60 -27.40 -8.08
N ASP A 614 -4.55 -26.69 -8.55
CA ASP A 614 -4.65 -25.29 -8.96
C ASP A 614 -5.75 -25.07 -10.01
N ASP A 615 -5.84 -25.93 -11.02
CA ASP A 615 -6.91 -25.88 -12.04
C ASP A 615 -8.31 -26.03 -11.42
N MET A 616 -8.46 -26.88 -10.40
CA MET A 616 -9.74 -27.02 -9.70
C MET A 616 -10.06 -25.77 -8.86
N TRP A 617 -9.07 -25.15 -8.24
CA TRP A 617 -9.25 -23.89 -7.51
C TRP A 617 -9.68 -22.78 -8.46
N ILE A 618 -9.00 -22.61 -9.59
CA ILE A 618 -9.30 -21.59 -10.59
C ILE A 618 -10.70 -21.81 -11.19
N GLU A 619 -11.06 -23.05 -11.56
CA GLU A 619 -12.41 -23.38 -12.06
C GLU A 619 -13.47 -23.08 -11.02
N THR A 620 -13.24 -23.47 -9.76
CA THR A 620 -14.18 -23.22 -8.66
C THR A 620 -14.37 -21.71 -8.43
N ALA A 621 -13.28 -20.96 -8.49
CA ALA A 621 -13.33 -19.51 -8.38
C ALA A 621 -14.17 -18.88 -9.50
N PHE A 622 -13.93 -19.28 -10.74
CA PHE A 622 -14.72 -18.83 -11.89
C PHE A 622 -16.21 -19.18 -11.72
N GLN A 623 -16.53 -20.43 -11.38
CA GLN A 623 -17.93 -20.90 -11.20
C GLN A 623 -18.65 -20.15 -10.06
N SER A 624 -17.90 -19.62 -9.10
CA SER A 624 -18.43 -18.80 -8.00
C SER A 624 -18.58 -17.33 -8.36
N SER A 625 -17.99 -16.90 -9.46
CA SER A 625 -18.06 -15.54 -9.94
C SER A 625 -19.32 -15.28 -10.78
N ARG A 626 -19.67 -14.01 -10.97
CA ARG A 626 -20.78 -13.63 -11.86
C ARG A 626 -20.41 -13.65 -13.35
N LEU A 627 -19.16 -13.95 -13.69
CA LEU A 627 -18.77 -14.13 -15.09
C LEU A 627 -19.52 -15.26 -15.79
N VAL A 628 -19.98 -16.27 -15.04
CA VAL A 628 -20.82 -17.36 -15.57
C VAL A 628 -22.12 -16.88 -16.22
N GLU A 629 -22.55 -15.64 -15.93
CA GLU A 629 -23.72 -15.02 -16.57
C GLU A 629 -23.45 -14.57 -18.02
N GLU A 630 -22.18 -14.38 -18.37
CA GLU A 630 -21.79 -13.83 -19.68
C GLU A 630 -20.95 -14.78 -20.53
N ILE A 631 -20.22 -15.71 -19.92
CA ILE A 631 -19.33 -16.66 -20.61
C ILE A 631 -19.30 -17.99 -19.87
N ASP A 632 -19.25 -19.11 -20.60
CA ASP A 632 -19.05 -20.44 -20.03
C ASP A 632 -17.55 -20.72 -19.79
N TRP A 633 -17.28 -21.69 -18.91
CA TRP A 633 -15.92 -22.06 -18.51
C TRP A 633 -15.04 -22.52 -19.67
N ASP A 634 -15.59 -23.36 -20.57
CA ASP A 634 -14.80 -23.94 -21.67
C ASP A 634 -14.36 -22.84 -22.65
N THR A 635 -15.28 -21.94 -23.00
CA THR A 635 -14.98 -20.76 -23.84
C THR A 635 -14.00 -19.83 -23.15
N TYR A 636 -14.18 -19.56 -21.85
CA TYR A 636 -13.25 -18.73 -21.08
C TYR A 636 -11.84 -19.31 -21.04
N LYS A 637 -11.74 -20.63 -20.81
CA LYS A 637 -10.47 -21.36 -20.79
C LYS A 637 -9.79 -21.37 -22.16
N GLU A 638 -10.55 -21.53 -23.24
CA GLU A 638 -10.03 -21.50 -24.61
C GLU A 638 -9.48 -20.10 -24.97
N LYS A 639 -10.23 -19.05 -24.67
CA LYS A 639 -9.86 -17.67 -24.99
C LYS A 639 -8.79 -17.11 -24.03
N GLY A 640 -8.75 -17.58 -22.79
CA GLY A 640 -7.78 -17.19 -21.76
C GLY A 640 -8.07 -15.86 -21.09
N TYR A 641 -9.04 -15.07 -21.57
CA TYR A 641 -9.46 -13.80 -20.97
C TYR A 641 -10.85 -13.39 -21.44
N TYR A 642 -11.49 -12.50 -20.69
CA TYR A 642 -12.81 -11.96 -21.00
C TYR A 642 -12.93 -10.49 -20.60
N TYR A 643 -13.62 -9.69 -21.41
CA TYR A 643 -14.00 -8.33 -21.11
C TYR A 643 -15.49 -8.26 -20.83
N PRO A 644 -15.93 -8.05 -19.58
CA PRO A 644 -17.34 -7.92 -19.24
C PRO A 644 -18.02 -6.79 -20.00
N LYS A 645 -19.25 -7.02 -20.40
CA LYS A 645 -20.06 -6.02 -21.12
C LYS A 645 -20.33 -4.81 -20.25
N LEU A 646 -20.40 -3.66 -20.88
CA LEU A 646 -20.86 -2.43 -20.23
C LEU A 646 -22.35 -2.54 -19.87
N GLU A 647 -22.77 -1.77 -18.86
CA GLU A 647 -24.20 -1.58 -18.59
C GLU A 647 -24.89 -0.96 -19.81
N GLU A 648 -26.11 -1.42 -20.10
CA GLU A 648 -26.98 -0.71 -21.03
C GLU A 648 -27.25 0.69 -20.48
N ASN A 649 -27.09 1.70 -21.27
CA ASN A 649 -27.27 3.10 -20.85
C ASN A 649 -26.24 3.62 -19.82
N TRP A 650 -25.04 3.06 -19.77
CA TRP A 650 -24.01 3.50 -18.84
C TRP A 650 -23.74 5.03 -18.90
N GLU A 651 -23.90 5.65 -20.06
CA GLU A 651 -23.74 7.10 -20.26
C GLU A 651 -24.78 7.93 -19.48
N GLN A 652 -25.92 7.32 -19.12
CA GLN A 652 -27.04 7.97 -18.42
C GLN A 652 -27.01 7.71 -16.91
N MET A 653 -26.10 6.86 -16.43
CA MET A 653 -25.95 6.60 -14.99
C MET A 653 -25.45 7.85 -14.28
N ALA A 654 -26.04 8.14 -13.13
CA ALA A 654 -25.66 9.29 -12.31
C ALA A 654 -24.17 9.23 -11.89
N PRO A 655 -23.36 10.26 -12.19
CA PRO A 655 -21.96 10.28 -11.84
C PRO A 655 -21.73 10.69 -10.37
N GLY A 656 -20.93 9.93 -9.64
CA GLY A 656 -20.47 10.29 -8.31
C GLY A 656 -21.62 10.66 -7.35
N MET A 657 -21.60 11.88 -6.86
CA MET A 657 -22.58 12.42 -5.89
C MET A 657 -23.83 13.02 -6.54
N ARG A 658 -24.10 12.76 -7.82
CA ARG A 658 -25.22 13.36 -8.56
C ARG A 658 -26.57 13.05 -7.93
N ASN A 659 -26.86 11.81 -7.55
CA ASN A 659 -28.14 11.44 -6.95
C ASN A 659 -28.37 12.18 -5.63
N PHE A 660 -27.36 12.25 -4.77
CA PHE A 660 -27.43 13.03 -3.54
C PHE A 660 -27.67 14.52 -3.83
N TYR A 661 -27.00 15.10 -4.82
CA TYR A 661 -27.19 16.48 -5.23
C TYR A 661 -28.63 16.75 -5.73
N GLU A 662 -29.20 15.84 -6.51
CA GLU A 662 -30.55 16.02 -7.09
C GLU A 662 -31.67 15.78 -6.07
N ASN A 663 -31.48 14.80 -5.18
CA ASN A 663 -32.48 14.46 -4.16
C ASN A 663 -31.81 13.85 -2.89
N PRO A 664 -31.36 14.69 -1.96
CA PRO A 664 -30.67 14.22 -0.75
C PRO A 664 -31.57 13.44 0.22
N GLU A 665 -32.91 13.58 0.09
CA GLU A 665 -33.86 12.85 0.94
C GLU A 665 -34.05 11.41 0.45
N GLU A 666 -34.01 11.17 -0.86
CA GLU A 666 -34.13 9.86 -1.47
C GLU A 666 -32.78 9.10 -1.45
N TYR A 667 -31.68 9.85 -1.58
CA TYR A 667 -30.31 9.30 -1.60
C TYR A 667 -29.46 9.88 -0.45
N PRO A 668 -29.83 9.66 0.81
CA PRO A 668 -29.09 10.21 1.94
C PRO A 668 -27.69 9.64 2.04
N LEU A 669 -26.79 10.42 2.60
CA LEU A 669 -25.44 9.96 2.94
C LEU A 669 -25.44 9.03 4.15
N ASP A 670 -24.37 8.24 4.29
CA ASP A 670 -24.15 7.38 5.46
C ASP A 670 -23.56 8.17 6.64
N THR A 671 -24.21 9.27 6.95
CA THR A 671 -23.92 10.11 8.12
C THR A 671 -25.11 10.06 9.06
N PRO A 672 -24.96 10.39 10.36
CA PRO A 672 -26.09 10.44 11.29
C PRO A 672 -27.27 11.28 10.82
N THR A 673 -27.02 12.33 10.04
CA THR A 673 -28.06 13.25 9.54
C THR A 673 -28.52 12.96 8.11
N GLY A 674 -27.87 12.02 7.42
CA GLY A 674 -28.07 11.78 5.98
C GLY A 674 -27.52 12.89 5.08
N LYS A 675 -26.85 13.89 5.65
CA LYS A 675 -26.30 15.06 4.95
C LYS A 675 -24.79 15.19 5.17
N ILE A 676 -24.17 16.13 4.48
CA ILE A 676 -22.77 16.52 4.73
C ILE A 676 -22.69 17.22 6.09
N GLU A 677 -21.80 16.76 6.97
CA GLU A 677 -21.64 17.26 8.33
C GLU A 677 -20.34 18.06 8.46
N PHE A 678 -20.46 19.36 8.75
CA PHE A 678 -19.28 20.17 9.12
C PHE A 678 -18.86 19.98 10.57
N TRP A 679 -19.63 19.24 11.35
CA TRP A 679 -19.38 18.92 12.75
C TRP A 679 -19.82 17.49 13.04
N SER A 680 -18.92 16.69 13.60
CA SER A 680 -19.21 15.33 14.06
C SER A 680 -19.58 15.33 15.54
N GLN A 681 -20.84 15.11 15.84
CA GLN A 681 -21.31 15.02 17.22
C GLN A 681 -20.68 13.83 17.94
N ALA A 682 -20.46 12.72 17.24
CA ALA A 682 -19.82 11.54 17.80
C ALA A 682 -18.39 11.82 18.31
N LEU A 683 -17.59 12.60 17.58
CA LEU A 683 -16.27 13.01 18.03
C LEU A 683 -16.35 13.96 19.24
N ALA A 684 -17.30 14.90 19.24
CA ALA A 684 -17.51 15.79 20.35
C ALA A 684 -17.87 15.05 21.65
N ASP A 685 -18.74 14.03 21.55
CA ASP A 685 -19.22 13.26 22.69
C ASP A 685 -18.15 12.30 23.25
N ASN A 686 -17.35 11.69 22.38
CA ASN A 686 -16.35 10.70 22.81
C ASN A 686 -14.98 11.31 23.18
N PHE A 687 -14.64 12.46 22.59
CA PHE A 687 -13.30 13.08 22.73
C PHE A 687 -13.39 14.61 22.96
N PRO A 688 -14.15 15.09 23.94
CA PRO A 688 -14.45 16.53 24.10
C PRO A 688 -13.21 17.40 24.31
N ASP A 689 -12.14 16.86 24.90
CA ASP A 689 -10.91 17.58 25.25
C ASP A 689 -9.70 17.15 24.42
N ASP A 690 -9.87 16.30 23.39
CA ASP A 690 -8.76 15.81 22.59
C ASP A 690 -8.44 16.79 21.45
N LYS A 691 -7.21 17.32 21.47
CA LYS A 691 -6.73 18.31 20.51
C LYS A 691 -6.61 17.76 19.08
N GLU A 692 -6.48 16.44 18.92
CA GLU A 692 -6.30 15.78 17.62
C GLU A 692 -7.59 15.15 17.08
N ARG A 693 -8.58 14.91 17.94
CA ARG A 693 -9.88 14.30 17.58
C ARG A 693 -10.99 15.33 17.61
N THR A 694 -10.73 16.50 17.04
CA THR A 694 -11.66 17.61 17.02
C THR A 694 -12.92 17.30 16.23
N PRO A 695 -14.12 17.76 16.68
CA PRO A 695 -15.39 17.44 16.03
C PRO A 695 -15.51 18.02 14.62
N MET A 696 -14.74 19.05 14.28
CA MET A 696 -14.62 19.58 12.90
C MET A 696 -13.18 19.85 12.54
N ALA A 697 -12.90 20.09 11.26
CA ALA A 697 -11.55 20.38 10.81
C ALA A 697 -10.94 21.60 11.49
N ARG A 698 -9.68 21.48 11.88
CA ARG A 698 -8.87 22.51 12.51
C ARG A 698 -7.51 22.65 11.85
N TRP A 699 -6.88 23.76 12.05
CA TRP A 699 -5.45 23.87 11.84
C TRP A 699 -4.72 23.28 13.03
N ILE A 700 -4.16 22.10 12.88
CA ILE A 700 -3.42 21.38 13.91
C ILE A 700 -1.93 21.58 13.66
N VAL A 701 -1.22 22.15 14.63
CA VAL A 701 0.24 22.37 14.55
C VAL A 701 1.02 21.16 15.00
N GLY A 702 0.51 20.45 16.00
CA GLY A 702 1.25 19.41 16.69
C GLY A 702 2.13 19.97 17.80
N GLY A 703 2.96 19.13 18.40
CA GLY A 703 3.85 19.48 19.48
C GLY A 703 4.47 18.26 20.15
N PRO A 704 5.20 18.46 21.24
CA PRO A 704 5.90 17.40 21.93
C PRO A 704 4.95 16.37 22.56
N ALA A 705 5.41 15.12 22.62
CA ALA A 705 4.63 14.00 23.15
C ALA A 705 4.20 14.20 24.63
N GLU A 706 5.01 14.91 25.41
CA GLU A 706 4.72 15.22 26.81
C GLU A 706 3.49 16.12 26.97
N GLU A 707 3.14 16.85 25.94
CA GLU A 707 1.92 17.67 25.85
C GLU A 707 0.72 16.92 25.29
N GLY A 708 0.89 15.63 25.00
CA GLY A 708 -0.14 14.74 24.47
C GLY A 708 -0.32 14.78 22.97
N TRP A 709 0.64 15.31 22.20
CA TRP A 709 0.65 15.27 20.75
C TRP A 709 1.22 13.95 20.20
N THR A 710 0.71 13.52 19.06
CA THR A 710 1.28 12.37 18.34
C THR A 710 2.54 12.78 17.57
N HIS A 711 2.58 13.99 17.01
CA HIS A 711 3.68 14.47 16.19
C HIS A 711 4.16 15.87 16.57
N ASP A 712 5.49 16.08 16.50
CA ASP A 712 6.19 17.36 16.56
C ASP A 712 6.91 17.64 15.22
N GLU A 713 6.23 17.40 14.12
CA GLU A 713 6.75 17.57 12.76
C GLU A 713 6.25 18.88 12.15
N THR A 714 6.67 20.01 12.73
CA THR A 714 6.13 21.33 12.37
C THR A 714 7.20 22.42 12.33
N PHE A 715 6.99 23.43 11.49
CA PHE A 715 7.84 24.62 11.46
C PHE A 715 7.65 25.56 12.66
N TRP A 716 6.66 25.33 13.51
CA TRP A 716 6.33 26.22 14.65
C TRP A 716 6.82 25.67 15.99
N GLY A 717 7.49 24.51 16.00
CA GLY A 717 8.07 23.89 17.19
C GLY A 717 9.55 24.16 17.38
N GLU A 718 10.11 23.76 18.51
CA GLU A 718 11.54 23.87 18.81
C GLU A 718 12.38 22.95 17.91
N ARG A 719 11.82 21.81 17.53
CA ARG A 719 12.51 20.77 16.76
C ARG A 719 12.93 21.26 15.35
N CYS A 720 12.14 22.16 14.73
CA CYS A 720 12.47 22.73 13.41
C CYS A 720 13.73 23.63 13.42
N LYS A 721 14.17 24.11 14.58
CA LYS A 721 15.43 24.86 14.68
C LYS A 721 16.66 23.98 14.45
N LYS A 722 16.55 22.68 14.74
CA LYS A 722 17.59 21.69 14.53
C LYS A 722 17.43 20.96 13.19
N TYR A 723 16.21 20.74 12.74
CA TYR A 723 15.85 20.04 11.51
C TYR A 723 14.93 20.92 10.66
N PRO A 724 15.48 21.89 9.90
CA PRO A 724 14.70 22.97 9.32
C PRO A 724 14.00 22.65 8.00
N LEU A 725 14.12 21.43 7.49
CA LEU A 725 13.54 21.01 6.21
C LEU A 725 12.40 20.00 6.43
N LEU A 726 11.26 20.24 5.79
CA LEU A 726 10.19 19.25 5.72
C LEU A 726 10.41 18.28 4.54
N VAL A 727 10.36 17.01 4.82
CA VAL A 727 10.56 15.95 3.82
C VAL A 727 9.25 15.64 3.11
N THR A 728 9.25 15.72 1.80
CA THR A 728 8.20 15.17 0.94
C THR A 728 8.66 13.83 0.38
N ALA A 729 8.16 12.74 0.95
CA ALA A 729 8.49 11.39 0.51
C ALA A 729 7.44 10.87 -0.48
N ASN A 730 7.58 11.23 -1.74
CA ASN A 730 6.66 10.86 -2.80
C ASN A 730 6.81 9.38 -3.23
N PRO A 731 5.78 8.74 -3.79
CA PRO A 731 5.95 7.49 -4.53
C PRO A 731 7.04 7.61 -5.60
N ALA A 732 7.75 6.52 -5.85
CA ALA A 732 8.80 6.53 -6.86
C ALA A 732 8.24 6.31 -8.28
N LYS A 733 8.84 6.95 -9.28
CA LYS A 733 8.47 6.70 -10.69
C LYS A 733 8.97 5.35 -11.19
N TRP A 734 10.11 4.91 -10.73
CA TRP A 734 10.86 3.80 -11.29
C TRP A 734 10.75 2.51 -10.48
N ARG A 735 9.94 2.52 -9.42
CA ARG A 735 9.58 1.37 -8.59
C ARG A 735 8.20 1.57 -7.99
N VAL A 736 7.60 0.53 -7.46
CA VAL A 736 6.39 0.64 -6.63
C VAL A 736 6.73 0.27 -5.20
N HIS A 737 6.56 1.24 -4.31
CA HIS A 737 7.06 1.10 -2.94
C HIS A 737 8.52 0.66 -2.94
N VAL A 738 8.81 -0.56 -2.47
CA VAL A 738 10.15 -1.15 -2.46
C VAL A 738 10.44 -2.08 -3.64
N GLN A 739 9.44 -2.35 -4.47
CA GLN A 739 9.51 -3.36 -5.52
C GLN A 739 10.08 -2.77 -6.81
N GLY A 740 10.99 -3.52 -7.45
CA GLY A 740 11.59 -3.12 -8.72
C GLY A 740 12.77 -2.17 -8.61
N ASP A 741 13.24 -1.83 -7.41
CA ASP A 741 14.41 -0.95 -7.25
C ASP A 741 15.73 -1.56 -7.77
N ASP A 742 15.77 -2.87 -8.03
CA ASP A 742 16.89 -3.58 -8.64
C ASP A 742 16.84 -3.71 -10.17
N ILE A 743 15.82 -3.16 -10.81
CA ILE A 743 15.70 -3.17 -12.28
C ILE A 743 16.80 -2.30 -12.88
N LYS A 744 17.82 -2.95 -13.46
CA LYS A 744 19.04 -2.30 -13.93
C LYS A 744 18.77 -1.22 -14.96
N TRP A 745 17.83 -1.44 -15.89
CA TRP A 745 17.50 -0.46 -16.91
C TRP A 745 17.02 0.88 -16.33
N PHE A 746 16.29 0.84 -15.19
CA PHE A 746 15.84 2.05 -14.55
C PHE A 746 16.94 2.72 -13.73
N ARG A 747 17.84 1.93 -13.13
CA ARG A 747 18.94 2.46 -12.32
C ARG A 747 19.97 3.26 -13.12
N GLU A 748 19.97 3.17 -14.44
CA GLU A 748 20.77 3.99 -15.36
C GLU A 748 20.15 5.36 -15.64
N ILE A 749 18.88 5.58 -15.24
CA ILE A 749 18.17 6.85 -15.43
C ILE A 749 18.51 7.79 -14.27
N GLU A 750 18.95 8.98 -14.58
CA GLU A 750 19.41 9.98 -13.61
C GLU A 750 18.34 10.41 -12.59
N THR A 751 17.06 10.33 -12.94
CA THR A 751 15.94 10.57 -12.01
C THR A 751 15.58 9.35 -11.18
N CYS A 752 16.20 8.19 -11.45
CA CYS A 752 16.06 6.98 -10.64
C CYS A 752 17.19 6.86 -9.62
N LYS A 753 18.42 7.09 -10.06
CA LYS A 753 19.62 7.02 -9.19
C LYS A 753 20.64 8.09 -9.60
N VAL A 754 21.36 8.60 -8.62
CA VAL A 754 22.50 9.50 -8.78
C VAL A 754 23.78 8.69 -8.58
N LYS A 755 24.65 8.66 -9.56
CA LYS A 755 25.92 7.95 -9.45
C LYS A 755 26.91 8.78 -8.64
N GLY A 756 27.27 8.31 -7.46
CA GLY A 756 28.27 8.92 -6.62
C GLY A 756 29.69 8.79 -7.19
N LYS A 757 30.65 9.52 -6.61
CA LYS A 757 32.09 9.45 -6.96
C LYS A 757 32.70 8.06 -6.70
N ASP A 758 32.09 7.30 -5.82
CA ASP A 758 32.43 5.91 -5.49
C ASP A 758 31.82 4.88 -6.45
N GLY A 759 31.03 5.33 -7.42
CA GLY A 759 30.32 4.46 -8.34
C GLY A 759 28.99 3.89 -7.81
N TYR A 760 28.67 4.07 -6.52
CA TYR A 760 27.39 3.65 -5.96
C TYR A 760 26.24 4.48 -6.53
N LEU A 761 25.08 3.84 -6.69
CA LEU A 761 23.87 4.48 -7.24
C LEU A 761 22.94 4.90 -6.09
N TYR A 762 23.11 6.14 -5.65
CA TYR A 762 22.37 6.74 -4.55
C TYR A 762 20.95 7.11 -4.93
N GLU A 763 20.04 7.07 -3.97
CA GLU A 763 18.69 7.61 -4.13
C GLU A 763 18.74 9.12 -4.33
N PRO A 764 18.05 9.69 -5.34
CA PRO A 764 18.02 11.12 -5.55
C PRO A 764 17.31 11.86 -4.41
N LEU A 765 17.98 12.85 -3.84
CA LEU A 765 17.43 13.83 -2.91
C LEU A 765 17.34 15.18 -3.61
N TRP A 766 16.14 15.64 -3.85
CA TRP A 766 15.91 16.90 -4.54
C TRP A 766 15.84 18.08 -3.56
N LEU A 767 16.60 19.14 -3.84
CA LEU A 767 16.69 20.35 -3.03
C LEU A 767 16.39 21.59 -3.87
N ALA A 768 15.78 22.57 -3.24
CA ALA A 768 15.70 23.92 -3.82
C ALA A 768 17.10 24.55 -3.93
N PRO A 769 17.37 25.39 -4.96
CA PRO A 769 18.69 26.01 -5.13
C PRO A 769 19.17 26.76 -3.89
N GLU A 770 18.30 27.53 -3.25
CA GLU A 770 18.64 28.31 -2.05
C GLU A 770 18.96 27.45 -0.83
N ASP A 771 18.26 26.32 -0.66
CA ASP A 771 18.53 25.36 0.42
C ASP A 771 19.85 24.63 0.20
N ALA A 772 20.21 24.33 -1.05
CA ALA A 772 21.48 23.73 -1.43
C ALA A 772 22.65 24.71 -1.25
N GLU A 773 22.50 25.95 -1.71
CA GLU A 773 23.51 27.02 -1.56
C GLU A 773 23.82 27.29 -0.09
N ALA A 774 22.79 27.38 0.75
CA ALA A 774 22.94 27.60 2.20
C ALA A 774 23.76 26.50 2.89
N ARG A 775 23.88 25.33 2.28
CA ARG A 775 24.57 24.13 2.80
C ARG A 775 25.84 23.76 2.04
N GLY A 776 26.21 24.57 1.02
CA GLY A 776 27.38 24.30 0.16
C GLY A 776 27.27 22.99 -0.60
N ILE A 777 26.05 22.59 -0.99
CA ILE A 777 25.75 21.35 -1.73
C ILE A 777 25.68 21.67 -3.22
N GLU A 778 26.35 20.85 -4.02
CA GLU A 778 26.32 20.91 -5.49
C GLU A 778 25.54 19.71 -6.05
N ASP A 779 25.03 19.84 -7.27
CA ASP A 779 24.31 18.73 -7.95
C ASP A 779 25.23 17.52 -8.14
N GLY A 780 24.76 16.36 -7.72
CA GLY A 780 25.53 15.10 -7.76
C GLY A 780 26.39 14.81 -6.51
N ASP A 781 26.46 15.73 -5.55
CA ASP A 781 27.13 15.46 -4.27
C ASP A 781 26.49 14.29 -3.53
N ILE A 782 27.31 13.52 -2.80
CA ILE A 782 26.81 12.59 -1.78
C ILE A 782 26.44 13.41 -0.56
N VAL A 783 25.18 13.29 -0.14
CA VAL A 783 24.62 13.99 1.00
C VAL A 783 24.04 13.01 2.02
N LYS A 784 23.99 13.42 3.27
CA LYS A 784 23.27 12.77 4.35
C LYS A 784 22.01 13.56 4.66
N MET A 785 20.87 12.87 4.69
CA MET A 785 19.63 13.38 5.26
C MET A 785 19.41 12.70 6.61
N PHE A 786 19.17 13.47 7.65
CA PHE A 786 19.17 12.95 9.02
C PHE A 786 18.25 13.71 9.96
N ASN A 787 17.86 13.04 11.02
CA ASN A 787 17.27 13.60 12.22
C ASN A 787 17.70 12.73 13.43
N GLU A 788 17.05 12.87 14.60
CA GLU A 788 17.36 12.10 15.81
C GLU A 788 17.12 10.60 15.64
N ARG A 789 16.33 10.18 14.64
CA ARG A 789 16.00 8.77 14.39
C ARG A 789 17.10 8.04 13.63
N GLY A 790 17.92 8.78 12.89
CA GLY A 790 19.03 8.21 12.12
C GLY A 790 19.42 9.01 10.89
N THR A 791 20.22 8.38 10.05
CA THR A 791 20.83 8.99 8.85
C THR A 791 20.65 8.08 7.64
N ILE A 792 20.32 8.67 6.49
CA ILE A 792 20.35 8.00 5.20
C ILE A 792 21.27 8.76 4.24
N LEU A 793 21.97 8.03 3.37
CA LEU A 793 22.82 8.64 2.35
C LEU A 793 22.09 8.72 1.02
N CYS A 794 22.23 9.87 0.36
CA CYS A 794 21.53 10.18 -0.90
C CYS A 794 22.47 10.87 -1.88
N GLY A 795 22.05 10.99 -3.14
CA GLY A 795 22.70 11.82 -4.14
C GLY A 795 21.91 13.11 -4.36
N ALA A 796 22.53 14.25 -4.23
CA ALA A 796 21.87 15.54 -4.38
C ALA A 796 21.42 15.80 -5.82
N ARG A 797 20.20 16.33 -5.96
CA ARG A 797 19.65 16.94 -7.18
C ARG A 797 19.12 18.33 -6.85
N ILE A 798 19.65 19.35 -7.50
CA ILE A 798 19.23 20.72 -7.30
C ILE A 798 18.22 21.12 -8.37
N SER A 799 17.06 21.64 -7.95
CA SER A 799 16.00 21.99 -8.90
C SER A 799 15.04 23.05 -8.36
N GLU A 800 14.68 24.01 -9.21
CA GLU A 800 13.60 24.97 -8.97
C GLU A 800 12.21 24.35 -8.87
N ARG A 801 12.08 23.04 -9.09
CA ARG A 801 10.85 22.27 -8.92
C ARG A 801 10.50 21.99 -7.45
N VAL A 802 11.41 22.26 -6.53
CA VAL A 802 11.24 22.02 -5.09
C VAL A 802 10.91 23.33 -4.40
N THR A 803 9.88 23.34 -3.56
CA THR A 803 9.56 24.47 -2.69
C THR A 803 10.66 24.62 -1.64
N ALA A 804 11.17 25.84 -1.46
CA ALA A 804 12.16 26.12 -0.43
C ALA A 804 11.71 25.72 0.98
N ARG A 805 12.68 25.41 1.84
CA ARG A 805 12.47 24.83 3.18
C ARG A 805 11.88 23.41 3.14
N SER A 806 11.92 22.75 1.98
CA SER A 806 11.55 21.35 1.85
C SER A 806 12.56 20.57 1.03
N VAL A 807 12.49 19.25 1.13
CA VAL A 807 13.24 18.33 0.29
C VAL A 807 12.30 17.25 -0.25
N VAL A 808 12.61 16.77 -1.44
CA VAL A 808 11.82 15.71 -2.07
C VAL A 808 12.67 14.47 -2.28
N ILE A 809 12.16 13.33 -1.85
CA ILE A 809 12.80 12.02 -2.02
C ILE A 809 11.73 11.00 -2.37
N ALA A 810 12.11 9.95 -3.11
CA ALA A 810 11.18 8.87 -3.37
C ALA A 810 11.19 7.86 -2.21
N LYS A 811 10.01 7.55 -1.65
CA LYS A 811 9.88 6.52 -0.62
C LYS A 811 10.18 5.11 -1.14
N GLY A 812 10.53 4.20 -0.26
CA GLY A 812 10.65 2.78 -0.59
C GLY A 812 11.92 2.41 -1.34
N SER A 813 13.03 3.13 -1.20
CA SER A 813 14.33 2.65 -1.66
C SER A 813 14.72 1.39 -0.91
N ARG A 814 15.47 0.48 -1.57
CA ARG A 814 15.99 -0.72 -0.92
C ARG A 814 16.95 -0.34 0.19
N VAL A 815 16.81 -0.99 1.33
CA VAL A 815 17.75 -0.76 2.44
C VAL A 815 19.12 -1.34 2.14
N ASP A 816 20.13 -0.60 2.50
CA ASP A 816 21.54 -1.01 2.47
C ASP A 816 22.19 -0.58 3.80
N PRO A 817 21.91 -1.34 4.89
CA PRO A 817 22.33 -0.95 6.24
C PRO A 817 23.84 -1.01 6.37
N ILE A 818 24.45 0.09 6.78
CA ILE A 818 25.88 0.23 6.96
C ILE A 818 26.25 0.10 8.44
N ALA A 819 25.49 0.75 9.30
CA ALA A 819 25.60 0.70 10.75
C ALA A 819 24.20 0.80 11.36
N PRO A 820 24.04 0.58 12.67
CA PRO A 820 22.80 0.96 13.35
C PRO A 820 22.47 2.42 13.04
N HIS A 821 21.21 2.66 12.63
CA HIS A 821 20.68 3.98 12.25
C HIS A 821 21.46 4.72 11.14
N LEU A 822 22.15 3.97 10.28
CA LEU A 822 22.81 4.52 9.10
C LEU A 822 22.57 3.60 7.89
N ASP A 823 21.95 4.13 6.84
CA ASP A 823 21.61 3.40 5.62
C ASP A 823 22.13 4.09 4.38
N ARG A 824 22.78 3.34 3.48
CA ARG A 824 23.30 3.85 2.21
C ARG A 824 22.27 3.79 1.07
N GLY A 825 21.23 2.98 1.21
CA GLY A 825 20.18 2.80 0.21
C GLY A 825 19.29 4.03 0.02
N GLY A 826 19.29 4.96 0.98
CA GLY A 826 18.52 6.19 0.89
C GLY A 826 17.02 5.99 1.14
N ALA A 827 16.63 5.01 1.94
CA ALA A 827 15.24 4.75 2.24
C ALA A 827 14.67 5.78 3.23
N ALA A 828 13.92 6.76 2.73
CA ALA A 828 13.33 7.86 3.51
C ALA A 828 12.47 7.37 4.68
N ASN A 829 11.81 6.23 4.52
CA ASN A 829 10.97 5.59 5.53
C ASN A 829 11.73 5.20 6.81
N LEU A 830 13.05 5.09 6.76
CA LEU A 830 13.86 4.70 7.93
C LEU A 830 13.90 5.79 9.00
N ILE A 831 13.85 7.07 8.60
CA ILE A 831 13.98 8.22 9.51
C ILE A 831 12.67 9.00 9.69
N CYS A 832 11.55 8.56 9.08
CA CYS A 832 10.26 9.16 9.35
C CYS A 832 9.72 8.73 10.73
N PRO A 833 8.73 9.44 11.29
CA PRO A 833 8.11 9.03 12.56
C PRO A 833 7.57 7.61 12.48
N GLY A 834 7.75 6.84 13.52
CA GLY A 834 7.21 5.48 13.65
C GLY A 834 5.86 5.45 14.38
N ASN A 835 5.00 6.42 14.15
CA ASN A 835 3.70 6.54 14.78
C ASN A 835 2.58 6.75 13.76
N GLN A 836 1.36 6.61 14.24
CA GLN A 836 0.13 6.85 13.46
C GLN A 836 0.07 8.29 12.94
N VAL A 837 -0.73 8.52 11.91
CA VAL A 837 -1.05 9.88 11.41
C VAL A 837 -1.51 10.82 12.53
N SER A 838 -2.30 10.30 13.45
CA SER A 838 -2.73 10.96 14.68
C SER A 838 -3.41 9.93 15.59
N LYS A 839 -3.81 10.31 16.77
CA LYS A 839 -4.70 9.49 17.62
C LYS A 839 -6.01 9.13 16.92
N HIS A 840 -6.43 9.95 15.98
CA HIS A 840 -7.64 9.74 15.21
C HIS A 840 -7.47 8.72 14.07
N CYS A 841 -6.33 8.72 13.42
CA CYS A 841 -6.06 7.89 12.24
C CYS A 841 -4.83 7.01 12.45
N LYS A 842 -5.02 5.69 12.47
CA LYS A 842 -3.97 4.68 12.66
C LYS A 842 -3.07 4.43 11.45
N GLY A 843 -3.32 5.06 10.34
CA GLY A 843 -2.49 5.03 9.15
C GLY A 843 -1.09 5.57 9.41
N PHE A 844 -0.25 5.54 8.43
CA PHE A 844 1.15 5.95 8.56
C PHE A 844 1.42 7.33 7.96
N ALA A 845 2.31 8.08 8.62
CA ALA A 845 2.77 9.40 8.20
C ALA A 845 4.20 9.31 7.64
N VAL A 846 4.34 8.89 6.39
CA VAL A 846 5.64 8.67 5.72
C VAL A 846 6.22 9.91 5.07
N THR A 847 5.50 11.03 5.08
CA THR A 847 5.89 12.32 4.50
C THR A 847 5.51 13.44 5.46
N GLY A 848 6.03 14.63 5.25
CA GLY A 848 5.73 15.80 6.10
C GLY A 848 6.45 15.77 7.45
N TYR A 849 7.63 15.16 7.55
CA TYR A 849 8.45 15.14 8.75
C TYR A 849 9.72 15.99 8.62
N LEU A 850 10.29 16.40 9.74
CA LEU A 850 11.46 17.27 9.80
C LEU A 850 12.78 16.49 9.66
N ALA A 851 13.70 17.05 8.86
CA ALA A 851 15.06 16.56 8.70
C ALA A 851 16.06 17.71 8.43
N GLU A 852 17.33 17.40 8.50
CA GLU A 852 18.42 18.25 8.01
C GLU A 852 19.20 17.49 6.93
N VAL A 853 19.81 18.26 6.01
CA VAL A 853 20.66 17.74 4.94
C VAL A 853 22.04 18.38 5.02
N ALA A 854 23.10 17.57 4.92
CA ALA A 854 24.46 18.05 4.88
C ALA A 854 25.27 17.26 3.85
N LYS A 855 26.26 17.93 3.26
CA LYS A 855 27.24 17.28 2.39
C LYS A 855 28.06 16.27 3.19
N VAL A 856 28.30 15.10 2.63
CA VAL A 856 29.21 14.10 3.22
C VAL A 856 30.64 14.54 2.95
N THR A 857 31.43 14.73 4.01
CA THR A 857 32.83 15.13 3.89
C THR A 857 33.71 13.99 3.39
N ASP A 858 34.87 14.30 2.82
CA ASP A 858 35.79 13.25 2.36
C ASP A 858 36.28 12.36 3.51
N GLU A 859 36.47 12.95 4.71
CA GLU A 859 36.86 12.21 5.91
C GLU A 859 35.76 11.23 6.36
N GLU A 860 34.51 11.66 6.39
CA GLU A 860 33.36 10.81 6.71
C GLU A 860 33.22 9.70 5.66
N TYR A 861 33.41 10.04 4.40
CA TYR A 861 33.35 9.08 3.29
C TYR A 861 34.44 7.99 3.41
N GLU A 862 35.72 8.39 3.62
CA GLU A 862 36.83 7.45 3.78
C GLU A 862 36.68 6.57 5.03
N ALA A 863 36.20 7.14 6.13
CA ALA A 863 35.90 6.38 7.33
C ALA A 863 34.84 5.32 7.11
N GLU A 864 33.82 5.66 6.31
CA GLU A 864 32.73 4.75 5.95
C GLU A 864 33.19 3.65 5.00
N ILE A 865 34.03 3.94 4.00
CA ILE A 865 34.64 2.95 3.12
C ILE A 865 35.48 1.93 3.92
N LYS A 866 36.28 2.41 4.84
CA LYS A 866 37.08 1.51 5.71
C LYS A 866 36.18 0.60 6.55
N ARG A 867 35.15 1.16 7.14
CA ARG A 867 34.17 0.40 7.90
C ARG A 867 33.46 -0.66 7.07
N LEU A 868 33.03 -0.31 5.82
CA LEU A 868 32.43 -1.24 4.88
C LEU A 868 33.39 -2.38 4.50
N ALA A 869 34.64 -2.02 4.19
CA ALA A 869 35.68 -3.01 3.85
C ALA A 869 35.85 -4.03 4.98
N GLU A 870 35.91 -3.57 6.23
CA GLU A 870 35.99 -4.43 7.41
C GLU A 870 34.74 -5.29 7.60
N GLN A 871 33.56 -4.67 7.47
CA GLN A 871 32.28 -5.36 7.65
C GLN A 871 32.08 -6.49 6.63
N TYR A 872 32.36 -6.22 5.36
CA TYR A 872 32.15 -7.18 4.28
C TYR A 872 33.40 -8.02 3.97
N LYS A 873 34.51 -7.80 4.65
CA LYS A 873 35.80 -8.50 4.45
C LYS A 873 36.27 -8.43 3.00
N VAL A 874 36.18 -7.25 2.41
CA VAL A 874 36.67 -6.89 1.07
C VAL A 874 37.81 -5.87 1.21
N SER A 875 38.54 -5.61 0.10
CA SER A 875 39.51 -4.51 0.09
C SER A 875 38.82 -3.16 0.09
N GLU A 876 39.46 -2.10 0.57
CA GLU A 876 38.95 -0.74 0.49
C GLU A 876 38.72 -0.31 -0.97
N GLU A 877 39.54 -0.80 -1.90
CA GLU A 877 39.39 -0.55 -3.33
C GLU A 877 38.10 -1.16 -3.86
N GLU A 878 37.78 -2.41 -3.49
CA GLU A 878 36.50 -3.05 -3.82
C GLU A 878 35.31 -2.32 -3.17
N ALA A 879 35.48 -1.89 -1.92
CA ALA A 879 34.44 -1.11 -1.23
C ALA A 879 34.18 0.24 -1.92
N LYS A 880 35.21 0.87 -2.51
CA LYS A 880 35.09 2.11 -3.28
C LYS A 880 34.44 1.93 -4.65
N THR A 881 34.84 0.87 -5.37
CA THR A 881 34.61 0.82 -6.82
C THR A 881 33.41 0.01 -7.26
N ASN A 882 33.02 -1.05 -6.53
CA ASN A 882 32.08 -2.05 -7.07
C ASN A 882 30.97 -2.48 -6.12
N LEU A 883 30.85 -1.90 -4.94
CA LEU A 883 29.83 -2.30 -3.99
C LEU A 883 28.48 -1.64 -4.31
N SER A 884 27.81 -2.16 -5.34
CA SER A 884 26.35 -2.05 -5.32
C SER A 884 25.81 -2.94 -4.20
N ALA A 885 24.68 -2.59 -3.61
CA ALA A 885 24.02 -3.46 -2.64
C ALA A 885 23.81 -4.88 -3.19
N ASP A 886 23.62 -5.02 -4.51
CA ASP A 886 23.44 -6.29 -5.21
C ASP A 886 24.73 -7.13 -5.24
N ASP A 887 25.88 -6.50 -5.44
CA ASP A 887 27.17 -7.22 -5.50
C ASP A 887 27.58 -7.71 -4.11
N VAL A 888 27.36 -6.90 -3.07
CA VAL A 888 27.57 -7.31 -1.69
C VAL A 888 26.68 -8.50 -1.30
N ARG A 889 25.40 -8.47 -1.66
CA ARG A 889 24.47 -9.57 -1.38
C ARG A 889 24.88 -10.85 -2.10
N LYS A 890 25.27 -10.74 -3.37
CA LYS A 890 25.80 -11.89 -4.09
C LYS A 890 26.99 -12.51 -3.36
N GLU A 891 27.93 -11.70 -2.87
CA GLU A 891 29.06 -12.21 -2.13
C GLU A 891 28.67 -12.82 -0.77
N LEU A 892 27.65 -12.28 -0.09
CA LEU A 892 27.08 -12.88 1.11
C LEU A 892 26.47 -14.25 0.84
N LEU A 893 25.87 -14.46 -0.34
CA LEU A 893 25.34 -15.74 -0.77
C LEU A 893 26.44 -16.70 -1.25
N ASP A 894 27.44 -16.20 -2.00
CA ASP A 894 28.50 -17.01 -2.59
C ASP A 894 29.56 -17.48 -1.57
N ARG A 895 29.68 -16.81 -0.42
CA ARG A 895 30.61 -17.25 0.64
C ARG A 895 30.10 -18.53 1.29
N LYS A 896 30.91 -19.59 1.17
CA LYS A 896 30.68 -20.83 1.91
C LYS A 896 30.93 -20.57 3.39
N ALA A 897 29.87 -20.31 4.12
CA ALA A 897 29.90 -20.40 5.57
C ALA A 897 30.00 -21.90 5.96
N GLU A 898 30.76 -22.23 6.99
CA GLU A 898 30.73 -23.57 7.57
C GLU A 898 29.28 -23.81 8.02
N ARG A 899 28.68 -24.87 7.53
CA ARG A 899 27.33 -25.28 7.86
C ARG A 899 27.30 -25.68 9.34
N VAL A 900 26.59 -24.93 10.13
CA VAL A 900 26.29 -25.31 11.51
C VAL A 900 25.25 -26.42 11.44
N ILE A 901 25.68 -27.62 11.76
CA ILE A 901 24.75 -28.77 11.89
C ILE A 901 23.92 -28.51 13.15
N LEU A 902 22.63 -28.36 13.00
CA LEU A 902 21.68 -28.18 14.09
C LEU A 902 21.55 -29.51 14.87
N ASP A 903 22.36 -29.67 15.89
CA ASP A 903 22.25 -30.83 16.79
C ASP A 903 20.92 -30.81 17.58
N SER A 904 20.32 -29.64 17.78
CA SER A 904 19.00 -29.50 18.43
C SER A 904 17.86 -30.08 17.61
N ALA A 905 17.89 -29.99 16.28
CA ALA A 905 16.89 -30.61 15.43
C ALA A 905 16.89 -32.15 15.50
N LYS A 906 18.03 -32.75 15.91
CA LYS A 906 18.13 -34.20 16.12
C LYS A 906 17.64 -34.67 17.49
N GLN A 907 17.59 -33.80 18.48
CA GLN A 907 17.21 -34.15 19.85
C GLN A 907 15.67 -34.07 20.09
N GLY A 908 14.91 -33.44 19.21
CA GLY A 908 13.47 -33.25 19.36
C GLY A 908 12.57 -34.23 18.61
N LYS A 909 13.10 -35.19 17.85
CA LYS A 909 12.25 -36.18 17.19
C LYS A 909 11.88 -37.31 18.15
N PRO A 910 10.57 -37.44 18.53
CA PRO A 910 10.09 -38.73 18.99
C PRO A 910 10.37 -39.72 17.86
N ALA A 911 10.96 -40.85 18.18
CA ALA A 911 11.25 -41.92 17.22
C ALA A 911 9.99 -42.21 16.40
N ALA A 912 9.94 -41.70 15.17
CA ALA A 912 8.85 -42.02 14.26
C ALA A 912 8.86 -43.50 14.00
N LYS A 913 7.96 -44.22 14.64
CA LYS A 913 7.65 -45.57 14.27
C LYS A 913 7.24 -45.56 12.79
N LYS A 914 8.12 -46.07 11.94
CA LYS A 914 7.80 -46.39 10.57
C LYS A 914 6.59 -47.33 10.54
N LYS A 915 5.39 -46.78 10.50
CA LYS A 915 4.26 -47.47 9.96
C LYS A 915 4.28 -47.27 8.46
N ALA A 916 4.57 -48.34 7.77
CA ALA A 916 4.46 -48.40 6.33
C ALA A 916 3.05 -47.96 5.93
N ALA A 917 2.94 -46.85 5.26
CA ALA A 917 1.73 -46.41 4.60
C ALA A 917 1.48 -47.33 3.39
N LYS A 918 0.65 -48.34 3.59
CA LYS A 918 -0.17 -48.92 2.56
C LYS A 918 -1.60 -48.65 2.99
N THR A 919 -2.13 -47.55 2.58
CA THR A 919 -3.56 -47.37 2.34
C THR A 919 -3.68 -46.38 1.20
N ALA A 920 -4.08 -47.01 0.09
CA ALA A 920 -4.44 -46.30 -1.11
C ALA A 920 -5.56 -45.28 -0.85
N ALA A 921 -5.45 -44.15 -1.55
CA ALA A 921 -6.50 -43.26 -1.95
C ALA A 921 -7.94 -43.82 -1.78
N GLN A 922 -8.59 -43.40 -0.72
CA GLN A 922 -10.01 -43.11 -0.68
C GLN A 922 -10.13 -41.71 -0.03
N GLY A 923 -9.70 -40.70 -0.78
CA GLY A 923 -10.07 -39.34 -0.53
C GLY A 923 -11.58 -39.24 -0.72
N THR A 924 -12.30 -38.89 0.32
CA THR A 924 -13.66 -38.37 0.19
C THR A 924 -13.53 -37.06 -0.57
N ALA A 925 -13.68 -37.14 -1.89
CA ALA A 925 -13.89 -36.00 -2.72
C ALA A 925 -15.08 -35.22 -2.15
N TYR A 926 -14.86 -34.07 -1.58
CA TYR A 926 -15.94 -33.13 -1.30
C TYR A 926 -16.72 -32.95 -2.60
N SER A 927 -18.04 -33.18 -2.54
CA SER A 927 -18.86 -32.98 -3.73
C SER A 927 -18.73 -31.50 -4.17
N LYS A 928 -18.65 -31.26 -5.47
CA LYS A 928 -18.68 -29.87 -6.04
C LYS A 928 -19.78 -29.01 -5.38
N SER A 929 -20.87 -29.65 -4.91
CA SER A 929 -22.00 -29.04 -4.21
C SER A 929 -21.68 -28.49 -2.82
N GLU A 930 -20.74 -29.08 -2.06
CA GLU A 930 -20.41 -28.59 -0.70
C GLU A 930 -19.41 -27.45 -0.71
N VAL A 931 -18.44 -27.50 -1.59
CA VAL A 931 -17.51 -26.37 -1.81
C VAL A 931 -18.32 -25.17 -2.34
N TYR A 932 -19.22 -25.38 -3.26
CA TYR A 932 -20.13 -24.36 -3.80
C TYR A 932 -21.03 -23.74 -2.72
N LYS A 933 -21.56 -24.52 -1.79
CA LYS A 933 -22.34 -24.00 -0.65
C LYS A 933 -21.50 -23.15 0.32
N GLN A 934 -20.26 -23.55 0.57
CA GLN A 934 -19.36 -22.75 1.41
C GLN A 934 -18.97 -21.43 0.74
N LEU A 935 -18.80 -21.43 -0.59
CA LEU A 935 -18.49 -20.24 -1.37
C LEU A 935 -19.69 -19.29 -1.48
N LEU A 936 -20.91 -19.80 -1.64
CA LEU A 936 -22.14 -19.01 -1.58
C LEU A 936 -22.36 -18.38 -0.19
N LEU A 937 -22.02 -19.09 0.88
CA LEU A 937 -22.05 -18.54 2.23
C LEU A 937 -21.03 -17.40 2.40
N LEU A 938 -19.84 -17.52 1.80
CA LEU A 938 -18.84 -16.46 1.80
C LEU A 938 -19.30 -15.24 0.98
N GLN A 939 -19.98 -15.44 -0.14
CA GLN A 939 -20.54 -14.34 -0.94
C GLN A 939 -21.69 -13.62 -0.23
N GLN A 940 -22.59 -14.36 0.45
CA GLN A 940 -23.71 -13.76 1.22
C GLN A 940 -23.26 -13.00 2.47
N THR A 941 -22.02 -13.17 2.91
CA THR A 941 -21.45 -12.44 4.05
C THR A 941 -20.59 -11.25 3.64
N THR A 942 -20.39 -11.04 2.34
CA THR A 942 -19.71 -9.87 1.74
C THR A 942 -20.71 -8.89 1.10
N GLU A 943 -21.99 -9.24 1.06
CA GLU A 943 -23.09 -8.31 0.87
C GLU A 943 -23.57 -7.77 2.23
#